data_fcdaf3742a0da473ca52e871648457b0
#
_entry.id   fcdaf3742a0da473ca52e871648457b0
#
_cell.length_a   1.000
_cell.length_b   1.000
_cell.length_c   1.000
_cell.angle_alpha   90.00
_cell.angle_beta   90.00
_cell.angle_gamma   90.00
#
_symmetry.space_group_name_H-M   'P 1'
#
loop_
_entity.id
_entity.type
_entity.pdbx_description
1 polymer ?
#
loop_
_entity_poly.entity_id
_entity_poly.type
_entity_poly.pdbx_seq_one_letter_code
_entity_poly.pdbx_strand_id
1 'polypeptide(L)'
;MLQTYSNQRLPLGETQPARVMDNNDPLKIGRVRVQFPWQEEKNQMTPWIRTTTIYAGRGRGDYKIPEIGDEILVGFESGNAEKPFMLGAMYNGAEVSGYATPNNDLKVERTRSGIEGLANDAEGSYKRSTPDGNFLHFDGQGNATLNVPKDLRINVGENFNINVGQNVSFLVGLRAIYNIGVQMLMNTPILKYLVADNYHLQSPKTVINGDGEIKIEAKETNVAGSQKLLIHSDESAVMNSKGTMNLHGQNGTSQDNKGKNYKYIPVYVDERCLVSFRPKKDWNGKGYGFDWVRVHDTNIKGDNYYGNIMGKYGAIYASQPGASLIKDKNEFVKLMSMFNPHTYFVKNKKGKKVRLNYCVPWLSLYPKVIVKNIKQPNGKVVPTELTSTYKNTVATLRVIVDIKKKPEKLKLEYDDKLFSITHKPLPLAIGKHELEMTIICLKEFATDQPIKVIATYKDAQGKEQLSLAGKLKVAKNKNRYKAKIVFIQVWTNIGNGDKKGQPSGREGELKKYMNQALVNPHFEKTLTLKMNTDIDITTKQRHNRKTRFNSIAGVMNNPNGGSDKWIRNATSDSLYTFLNQELYKQFGNKYQHVYKVYFINENNPDISGIGRTMKDKTVKTILVFKSGFADSTVAHEVFHSMGLYHSFDNDSNFTFEINKTENIMDYSDLVGIPVISTYHWQWKTLQSRSEKE
;
A
#
# COMPACT_ATOMS: atom_id res chain seq x y z
N MET A 1 17.49 -59.98 -2.85
CA MET A 1 17.23 -61.04 -1.86
C MET A 1 16.21 -61.99 -2.44
N LEU A 2 16.65 -63.20 -2.85
CA LEU A 2 15.76 -64.24 -3.32
C LEU A 2 14.99 -64.80 -2.12
N GLN A 3 13.66 -64.61 -2.11
CA GLN A 3 12.82 -65.31 -1.11
C GLN A 3 12.79 -66.79 -1.46
N THR A 4 13.34 -67.62 -0.57
CA THR A 4 13.14 -69.06 -0.58
C THR A 4 11.68 -69.35 -0.26
N TYR A 5 10.92 -69.81 -1.27
CA TYR A 5 9.56 -70.29 -1.06
C TYR A 5 9.62 -71.55 -0.22
N SER A 6 9.12 -71.48 1.04
CA SER A 6 8.83 -72.67 1.82
C SER A 6 7.62 -73.40 1.22
N ASN A 7 7.73 -74.69 1.02
CA ASN A 7 6.68 -75.55 0.45
C ASN A 7 5.49 -75.80 1.40
N GLN A 8 5.36 -75.04 2.49
CA GLN A 8 4.12 -75.06 3.29
C GLN A 8 3.06 -74.23 2.55
N ARG A 9 2.02 -74.85 2.04
CA ARG A 9 0.82 -74.21 1.57
C ARG A 9 0.13 -73.53 2.76
N LEU A 10 0.50 -72.30 3.01
CA LEU A 10 -0.30 -71.43 3.86
C LEU A 10 -1.69 -71.26 3.22
N PRO A 11 -2.78 -71.27 3.98
CA PRO A 11 -4.11 -70.99 3.46
C PRO A 11 -4.07 -69.64 2.78
N LEU A 12 -4.35 -69.56 1.49
CA LEU A 12 -4.45 -68.33 0.73
C LEU A 12 -5.75 -67.60 1.09
N GLY A 13 -5.64 -66.43 1.65
CA GLY A 13 -6.79 -65.54 1.87
C GLY A 13 -7.21 -64.88 0.60
N GLU A 14 -8.37 -65.23 0.06
CA GLU A 14 -9.01 -64.51 -1.06
C GLU A 14 -9.74 -63.28 -0.53
N THR A 15 -9.91 -62.25 -1.37
CA THR A 15 -10.67 -61.03 -1.07
C THR A 15 -12.11 -61.36 -0.69
N GLN A 16 -12.60 -60.84 0.44
CA GLN A 16 -13.94 -61.17 0.99
C GLN A 16 -14.62 -59.91 1.48
N PRO A 17 -15.97 -59.80 1.36
CA PRO A 17 -16.73 -58.79 2.03
C PRO A 17 -16.78 -59.04 3.55
N ALA A 18 -16.81 -57.97 4.32
CA ALA A 18 -16.98 -58.00 5.74
C ALA A 18 -17.70 -56.75 6.24
N ARG A 19 -18.29 -56.82 7.44
CA ARG A 19 -18.95 -55.70 8.07
C ARG A 19 -18.11 -55.08 9.14
N VAL A 20 -18.07 -53.75 9.21
CA VAL A 20 -17.33 -53.02 10.25
C VAL A 20 -18.06 -53.18 11.58
N MET A 21 -17.34 -53.66 12.59
CA MET A 21 -17.88 -53.89 13.93
C MET A 21 -17.36 -52.87 14.94
N ASP A 22 -16.15 -52.34 14.74
CA ASP A 22 -15.55 -51.36 15.62
C ASP A 22 -14.57 -50.48 14.80
N ASN A 23 -14.69 -49.17 14.95
CA ASN A 23 -13.82 -48.17 14.32
C ASN A 23 -13.14 -47.23 15.33
N ASN A 24 -13.28 -47.51 16.65
CA ASN A 24 -12.64 -46.75 17.70
C ASN A 24 -11.25 -47.36 18.05
N ASP A 25 -10.32 -47.24 17.11
CA ASP A 25 -8.96 -47.77 17.27
C ASP A 25 -8.23 -47.22 18.50
N PRO A 26 -7.85 -48.07 19.48
CA PRO A 26 -7.16 -47.62 20.68
C PRO A 26 -5.81 -46.97 20.43
N LEU A 27 -5.13 -47.30 19.33
CA LEU A 27 -3.89 -46.65 18.91
C LEU A 27 -4.11 -45.35 18.09
N LYS A 28 -5.36 -45.04 17.74
CA LYS A 28 -5.74 -43.83 16.97
C LYS A 28 -5.01 -43.68 15.62
N ILE A 29 -4.73 -44.81 14.96
CA ILE A 29 -4.07 -44.84 13.65
C ILE A 29 -5.01 -45.21 12.52
N GLY A 30 -6.34 -45.25 12.75
CA GLY A 30 -7.36 -45.45 11.75
C GLY A 30 -7.58 -46.87 11.31
N ARG A 31 -7.37 -47.86 12.20
CA ARG A 31 -7.71 -49.26 11.98
C ARG A 31 -9.18 -49.51 12.30
N VAL A 32 -9.71 -50.61 11.76
CA VAL A 32 -11.06 -51.11 12.04
C VAL A 32 -11.02 -52.58 12.49
N ARG A 33 -12.07 -53.01 13.17
CA ARG A 33 -12.32 -54.45 13.39
C ARG A 33 -13.54 -54.81 12.58
N VAL A 34 -13.48 -55.92 11.91
CA VAL A 34 -14.54 -56.37 11.00
C VAL A 34 -14.96 -57.79 11.28
N GLN A 35 -16.16 -58.10 10.86
CA GLN A 35 -16.72 -59.45 10.96
C GLN A 35 -16.99 -59.97 9.54
N PHE A 36 -16.40 -61.11 9.22
CA PHE A 36 -16.73 -61.85 8.00
C PHE A 36 -18.01 -62.62 8.18
N PRO A 37 -18.80 -62.93 7.10
CA PRO A 37 -20.05 -63.71 7.21
C PRO A 37 -19.89 -65.04 7.95
N TRP A 38 -18.77 -65.73 7.78
CA TRP A 38 -18.49 -66.98 8.46
C TRP A 38 -18.13 -66.84 9.96
N GLN A 39 -17.95 -65.62 10.46
CA GLN A 39 -17.71 -65.31 11.88
C GLN A 39 -18.99 -64.93 12.62
N GLU A 40 -20.09 -64.66 11.92
CA GLU A 40 -21.36 -64.18 12.53
C GLU A 40 -21.93 -65.22 13.53
N GLU A 41 -22.01 -66.52 13.16
CA GLU A 41 -22.54 -67.54 14.02
C GLU A 41 -21.81 -67.62 15.38
N LYS A 42 -20.52 -67.33 15.40
CA LYS A 42 -19.70 -67.38 16.63
C LYS A 42 -19.52 -66.00 17.27
N ASN A 43 -20.16 -64.97 16.77
CA ASN A 43 -20.03 -63.60 17.21
C ASN A 43 -18.57 -63.16 17.37
N GLN A 44 -17.71 -63.56 16.42
CA GLN A 44 -16.29 -63.25 16.39
C GLN A 44 -16.02 -62.10 15.41
N MET A 45 -14.89 -61.44 15.60
CA MET A 45 -14.42 -60.38 14.70
C MET A 45 -12.89 -60.41 14.62
N THR A 46 -12.34 -59.73 13.63
CA THR A 46 -10.90 -59.64 13.42
C THR A 46 -10.20 -58.89 14.55
N PRO A 47 -8.87 -59.05 14.73
CA PRO A 47 -8.03 -58.03 15.33
C PRO A 47 -8.15 -56.70 14.59
N TRP A 48 -7.55 -55.61 15.10
CA TRP A 48 -7.48 -54.31 14.40
C TRP A 48 -6.69 -54.44 13.11
N ILE A 49 -7.39 -54.22 11.97
CA ILE A 49 -6.81 -54.31 10.64
C ILE A 49 -6.60 -52.89 10.09
N ARG A 50 -5.58 -52.72 9.24
CA ARG A 50 -5.27 -51.46 8.60
C ARG A 50 -6.32 -51.09 7.54
N THR A 51 -6.60 -49.80 7.40
CA THR A 51 -7.43 -49.27 6.33
C THR A 51 -6.55 -48.68 5.23
N THR A 52 -6.98 -48.81 3.99
CA THR A 52 -6.38 -48.10 2.88
C THR A 52 -7.04 -46.74 2.67
N THR A 53 -6.31 -45.79 2.12
CA THR A 53 -6.82 -44.48 1.66
C THR A 53 -6.03 -44.04 0.43
N ILE A 54 -6.56 -43.10 -0.34
CA ILE A 54 -5.94 -42.58 -1.55
C ILE A 54 -4.61 -41.88 -1.21
N TYR A 55 -4.53 -41.23 -0.04
CA TYR A 55 -3.35 -40.49 0.37
C TYR A 55 -3.15 -40.57 1.87
N ALA A 56 -1.98 -41.02 2.33
CA ALA A 56 -1.63 -41.11 3.75
C ALA A 56 -0.17 -40.70 3.98
N GLY A 57 0.11 -40.04 5.12
CA GLY A 57 1.44 -39.69 5.57
C GLY A 57 1.45 -39.10 6.97
N ARG A 58 2.63 -38.89 7.54
CA ARG A 58 2.76 -38.33 8.89
C ARG A 58 2.14 -36.94 8.99
N GLY A 59 1.06 -36.80 9.78
CA GLY A 59 0.34 -35.54 9.98
C GLY A 59 -0.43 -35.01 8.76
N ARG A 60 -0.64 -35.83 7.73
CA ARG A 60 -1.37 -35.48 6.51
C ARG A 60 -2.03 -36.69 5.88
N GLY A 61 -3.07 -36.49 5.10
CA GLY A 61 -3.75 -37.54 4.35
C GLY A 61 -5.26 -37.36 4.31
N ASP A 62 -5.92 -38.28 3.62
CA ASP A 62 -7.38 -38.40 3.59
C ASP A 62 -7.79 -39.41 4.68
N TYR A 63 -8.43 -38.91 5.74
CA TYR A 63 -8.82 -39.71 6.88
C TYR A 63 -10.34 -39.89 6.92
N LYS A 64 -10.81 -40.96 6.28
CA LYS A 64 -12.22 -41.34 6.22
C LYS A 64 -12.32 -42.82 6.59
N ILE A 65 -12.65 -43.08 7.83
CA ILE A 65 -12.83 -44.42 8.35
C ILE A 65 -14.31 -44.79 8.22
N PRO A 66 -14.66 -45.99 7.70
CA PRO A 66 -16.04 -46.39 7.56
C PRO A 66 -16.76 -46.45 8.91
N GLU A 67 -18.06 -46.27 8.86
CA GLU A 67 -18.93 -46.31 10.03
C GLU A 67 -19.16 -47.77 10.46
N ILE A 68 -19.55 -47.98 11.74
CA ILE A 68 -19.97 -49.27 12.22
C ILE A 68 -21.21 -49.71 11.49
N GLY A 69 -21.17 -50.90 10.91
CA GLY A 69 -22.23 -51.48 10.10
C GLY A 69 -21.96 -51.45 8.59
N ASP A 70 -21.06 -50.56 8.12
CA ASP A 70 -20.73 -50.45 6.69
C ASP A 70 -20.11 -51.76 6.15
N GLU A 71 -20.50 -52.12 4.92
CA GLU A 71 -19.89 -53.24 4.20
C GLU A 71 -18.59 -52.79 3.52
N ILE A 72 -17.53 -53.55 3.73
CA ILE A 72 -16.22 -53.30 3.20
C ILE A 72 -15.65 -54.54 2.52
N LEU A 73 -14.73 -54.30 1.58
CA LEU A 73 -13.93 -55.38 0.98
C LEU A 73 -12.60 -55.49 1.71
N VAL A 74 -12.25 -56.70 2.13
CA VAL A 74 -11.01 -57.05 2.86
C VAL A 74 -10.10 -57.84 1.95
N GLY A 75 -8.88 -57.37 1.79
CA GLY A 75 -7.78 -58.11 1.16
C GLY A 75 -6.81 -58.66 2.16
N PHE A 76 -5.87 -59.47 1.69
CA PHE A 76 -4.86 -60.15 2.53
C PHE A 76 -3.44 -59.89 1.98
N GLU A 77 -2.53 -59.45 2.81
CA GLU A 77 -1.13 -59.15 2.37
C GLU A 77 -0.47 -60.42 1.82
N SER A 78 -0.13 -60.40 0.53
CA SER A 78 0.44 -61.55 -0.21
C SER A 78 -0.39 -62.85 -0.06
N GLY A 79 -1.73 -62.73 0.08
CA GLY A 79 -2.61 -63.87 0.29
C GLY A 79 -2.52 -64.51 1.71
N ASN A 80 -1.84 -63.88 2.64
CA ASN A 80 -1.75 -64.39 4.01
C ASN A 80 -3.01 -64.11 4.82
N ALA A 81 -3.80 -65.15 5.12
CA ALA A 81 -5.05 -65.05 5.87
C ALA A 81 -4.91 -64.39 7.25
N GLU A 82 -3.72 -64.39 7.86
CA GLU A 82 -3.45 -63.74 9.14
C GLU A 82 -3.16 -62.22 9.01
N LYS A 83 -3.07 -61.72 7.80
CA LYS A 83 -2.76 -60.30 7.54
C LYS A 83 -3.83 -59.60 6.70
N PRO A 84 -5.07 -59.54 7.23
CA PRO A 84 -6.15 -58.83 6.56
C PRO A 84 -5.92 -57.31 6.60
N PHE A 85 -6.39 -56.59 5.55
CA PHE A 85 -6.46 -55.15 5.49
C PHE A 85 -7.67 -54.75 4.68
N MET A 86 -8.26 -53.58 4.98
CA MET A 86 -9.39 -53.04 4.26
C MET A 86 -8.93 -52.48 2.89
N LEU A 87 -9.61 -52.82 1.81
CA LEU A 87 -9.41 -52.31 0.46
C LEU A 87 -10.31 -51.07 0.19
N GLY A 88 -11.56 -51.09 0.64
CA GLY A 88 -12.52 -50.02 0.46
C GLY A 88 -13.91 -50.39 0.97
N ALA A 89 -14.81 -49.42 1.02
CA ALA A 89 -16.23 -49.62 1.28
C ALA A 89 -16.99 -49.94 0.00
N MET A 90 -18.12 -50.66 0.10
CA MET A 90 -18.93 -51.07 -1.02
C MET A 90 -20.40 -50.65 -0.79
N TYR A 91 -21.05 -50.14 -1.83
CA TYR A 91 -22.51 -50.03 -1.83
C TYR A 91 -23.14 -51.38 -2.10
N ASN A 92 -24.27 -51.61 -1.49
CA ASN A 92 -25.06 -52.86 -1.64
C ASN A 92 -26.54 -52.58 -1.74
N GLY A 93 -27.39 -53.59 -1.77
CA GLY A 93 -28.84 -53.46 -1.90
C GLY A 93 -29.56 -52.77 -0.73
N ALA A 94 -28.93 -52.73 0.46
CA ALA A 94 -29.45 -52.05 1.65
C ALA A 94 -28.74 -50.66 1.85
N GLU A 95 -27.51 -50.55 1.47
CA GLU A 95 -26.64 -49.36 1.68
C GLU A 95 -26.42 -48.63 0.33
N VAL A 96 -27.44 -47.90 -0.13
CA VAL A 96 -27.43 -47.17 -1.40
C VAL A 96 -27.02 -45.71 -1.18
N SER A 97 -26.27 -45.12 -2.08
CA SER A 97 -25.87 -43.70 -1.97
C SER A 97 -27.04 -42.73 -2.12
N GLY A 98 -28.05 -43.08 -2.90
CA GLY A 98 -29.17 -42.22 -3.28
C GLY A 98 -28.85 -41.17 -4.34
N TYR A 99 -27.59 -41.15 -4.89
CA TYR A 99 -27.11 -40.16 -5.85
C TYR A 99 -26.88 -40.69 -7.26
N ALA A 100 -27.22 -41.96 -7.50
CA ALA A 100 -27.08 -42.56 -8.83
C ALA A 100 -28.07 -41.90 -9.82
N THR A 101 -27.56 -41.42 -10.95
CA THR A 101 -28.33 -40.90 -12.08
C THR A 101 -28.06 -41.72 -13.34
N PRO A 102 -28.94 -41.75 -14.33
CA PRO A 102 -28.71 -42.48 -15.58
C PRO A 102 -27.41 -42.11 -16.30
N ASN A 103 -27.00 -40.82 -16.21
CA ASN A 103 -25.80 -40.30 -16.86
C ASN A 103 -24.60 -40.18 -15.90
N ASN A 104 -24.75 -40.59 -14.63
CA ASN A 104 -23.73 -40.44 -13.62
C ASN A 104 -23.29 -38.99 -13.39
N ASP A 105 -24.24 -38.06 -13.38
CA ASP A 105 -23.94 -36.61 -13.31
C ASP A 105 -23.52 -36.13 -11.92
N LEU A 106 -23.91 -36.85 -10.86
CA LEU A 106 -23.66 -36.42 -9.49
C LEU A 106 -22.38 -37.05 -8.92
N LYS A 107 -21.55 -36.21 -8.33
CA LYS A 107 -20.35 -36.61 -7.56
C LYS A 107 -20.52 -36.05 -6.16
N VAL A 108 -20.58 -36.91 -5.16
CA VAL A 108 -21.02 -36.53 -3.81
C VAL A 108 -20.06 -37.05 -2.76
N GLU A 109 -19.77 -36.21 -1.80
CA GLU A 109 -19.18 -36.56 -0.51
C GLU A 109 -20.19 -36.16 0.58
N ARG A 110 -20.70 -37.16 1.34
CA ARG A 110 -21.65 -36.91 2.42
C ARG A 110 -21.24 -37.64 3.68
N THR A 111 -21.23 -36.92 4.80
CA THR A 111 -20.95 -37.49 6.11
C THR A 111 -22.23 -38.00 6.78
N ARG A 112 -22.07 -38.84 7.81
CA ARG A 112 -23.21 -39.34 8.63
C ARG A 112 -24.06 -38.21 9.21
N SER A 113 -23.46 -37.08 9.57
CA SER A 113 -24.20 -35.90 10.08
C SER A 113 -24.93 -35.10 9.00
N GLY A 114 -24.72 -35.42 7.72
CA GLY A 114 -25.35 -34.72 6.60
C GLY A 114 -24.56 -33.52 6.09
N ILE A 115 -23.26 -33.36 6.47
CA ILE A 115 -22.39 -32.41 5.79
C ILE A 115 -22.15 -32.96 4.39
N GLU A 116 -22.38 -32.12 3.36
CA GLU A 116 -22.40 -32.56 1.97
C GLU A 116 -21.57 -31.68 1.05
N GLY A 117 -20.85 -32.29 0.13
CA GLY A 117 -20.23 -31.66 -1.04
C GLY A 117 -20.79 -32.35 -2.29
N LEU A 118 -21.51 -31.60 -3.13
CA LEU A 118 -22.19 -32.09 -4.31
C LEU A 118 -21.69 -31.35 -5.55
N ALA A 119 -21.14 -32.08 -6.51
CA ALA A 119 -20.90 -31.59 -7.87
C ALA A 119 -21.93 -32.22 -8.81
N ASN A 120 -22.51 -31.41 -9.71
CA ASN A 120 -23.42 -31.84 -10.73
C ASN A 120 -22.88 -31.49 -12.12
N ASP A 121 -22.44 -32.51 -12.84
CA ASP A 121 -21.82 -32.36 -14.16
C ASP A 121 -22.81 -31.88 -15.22
N ALA A 122 -24.13 -32.25 -15.07
CA ALA A 122 -25.16 -31.80 -16.01
C ALA A 122 -25.41 -30.29 -15.94
N GLU A 123 -25.28 -29.70 -14.76
CA GLU A 123 -25.48 -28.26 -14.53
C GLU A 123 -24.16 -27.48 -14.50
N GLY A 124 -23.02 -28.16 -14.38
CA GLY A 124 -21.74 -27.52 -14.08
C GLY A 124 -21.72 -26.86 -12.70
N SER A 125 -22.58 -27.33 -11.77
CA SER A 125 -22.76 -26.73 -10.46
C SER A 125 -21.97 -27.46 -9.37
N TYR A 126 -21.62 -26.70 -8.31
CA TYR A 126 -21.00 -27.26 -7.09
C TYR A 126 -21.59 -26.61 -5.84
N LYS A 127 -22.02 -27.45 -4.89
CA LYS A 127 -22.56 -27.01 -3.61
C LYS A 127 -21.88 -27.71 -2.44
N ARG A 128 -21.50 -26.94 -1.42
CA ARG A 128 -21.08 -27.48 -0.13
C ARG A 128 -22.01 -26.95 0.96
N SER A 129 -22.59 -27.86 1.75
CA SER A 129 -23.61 -27.51 2.73
C SER A 129 -23.47 -28.25 4.05
N THR A 130 -24.10 -27.70 5.10
CA THR A 130 -24.28 -28.32 6.40
C THR A 130 -25.79 -28.45 6.70
N PRO A 131 -26.19 -29.39 7.58
CA PRO A 131 -27.62 -29.67 7.87
C PRO A 131 -28.40 -28.47 8.43
N ASP A 132 -27.70 -27.53 9.07
CA ASP A 132 -28.29 -26.30 9.64
C ASP A 132 -28.51 -25.18 8.62
N GLY A 133 -28.28 -25.47 7.34
CA GLY A 133 -28.62 -24.57 6.22
C GLY A 133 -27.50 -23.64 5.78
N ASN A 134 -26.28 -23.75 6.32
CA ASN A 134 -25.14 -23.05 5.72
C ASN A 134 -24.79 -23.70 4.38
N PHE A 135 -24.56 -22.90 3.34
CA PHE A 135 -24.02 -23.41 2.08
C PHE A 135 -23.24 -22.38 1.28
N LEU A 136 -22.30 -22.88 0.48
CA LEU A 136 -21.70 -22.19 -0.65
C LEU A 136 -22.09 -22.94 -1.92
N HIS A 137 -22.64 -22.24 -2.89
CA HIS A 137 -23.15 -22.78 -4.14
C HIS A 137 -22.65 -21.99 -5.34
N PHE A 138 -22.05 -22.65 -6.29
CA PHE A 138 -21.76 -22.19 -7.64
C PHE A 138 -22.74 -22.85 -8.60
N ASP A 139 -23.56 -22.09 -9.31
CA ASP A 139 -24.72 -22.59 -10.05
C ASP A 139 -24.43 -23.09 -11.47
N GLY A 140 -23.17 -23.04 -11.91
CA GLY A 140 -22.77 -23.37 -13.29
C GLY A 140 -23.12 -22.30 -14.32
N GLN A 141 -23.75 -21.19 -13.94
CA GLN A 141 -24.12 -20.07 -14.80
C GLN A 141 -23.33 -18.80 -14.51
N GLY A 142 -22.31 -18.91 -13.68
CA GLY A 142 -21.44 -17.81 -13.30
C GLY A 142 -21.85 -17.08 -12.01
N ASN A 143 -22.82 -17.61 -11.25
CA ASN A 143 -23.22 -17.03 -9.98
C ASN A 143 -22.71 -17.86 -8.79
N ALA A 144 -22.45 -17.16 -7.68
CA ALA A 144 -22.09 -17.78 -6.41
C ALA A 144 -23.02 -17.28 -5.29
N THR A 145 -23.50 -18.19 -4.45
CA THR A 145 -24.32 -17.88 -3.29
C THR A 145 -23.69 -18.42 -2.02
N LEU A 146 -23.47 -17.54 -1.04
CA LEU A 146 -23.14 -17.91 0.33
C LEU A 146 -24.36 -17.66 1.21
N ASN A 147 -24.92 -18.71 1.81
CA ASN A 147 -26.03 -18.63 2.75
C ASN A 147 -25.58 -19.01 4.15
N VAL A 148 -25.85 -18.13 5.11
CA VAL A 148 -25.51 -18.34 6.52
C VAL A 148 -26.73 -17.95 7.37
N PRO A 149 -27.49 -18.90 7.92
CA PRO A 149 -28.74 -18.62 8.63
C PRO A 149 -28.59 -17.85 9.94
N LYS A 150 -27.38 -17.80 10.52
CA LYS A 150 -27.11 -17.10 11.79
C LYS A 150 -26.06 -16.02 11.60
N ASP A 151 -24.83 -16.26 11.98
CA ASP A 151 -23.75 -15.26 12.02
C ASP A 151 -22.66 -15.55 10.99
N LEU A 152 -22.32 -14.57 10.19
CA LEU A 152 -21.13 -14.57 9.33
C LEU A 152 -20.08 -13.61 9.90
N ARG A 153 -18.87 -14.10 10.13
CA ARG A 153 -17.72 -13.30 10.57
C ARG A 153 -16.59 -13.37 9.55
N ILE A 154 -16.15 -12.22 9.08
CA ILE A 154 -15.01 -12.09 8.15
C ILE A 154 -13.93 -11.29 8.84
N ASN A 155 -12.78 -11.90 9.14
CA ASN A 155 -11.61 -11.26 9.73
C ASN A 155 -10.51 -11.16 8.68
N VAL A 156 -10.11 -9.93 8.33
CA VAL A 156 -9.08 -9.66 7.34
C VAL A 156 -7.95 -8.89 7.99
N GLY A 157 -6.75 -9.45 8.02
CA GLY A 157 -5.61 -8.86 8.71
C GLY A 157 -5.02 -7.64 8.01
N GLU A 158 -5.20 -7.50 6.70
CA GLU A 158 -4.65 -6.37 5.93
C GLU A 158 -5.73 -5.65 5.12
N ASN A 159 -6.11 -6.15 3.97
CA ASN A 159 -7.00 -5.45 3.03
C ASN A 159 -8.20 -6.30 2.63
N PHE A 160 -9.38 -5.70 2.66
CA PHE A 160 -10.61 -6.28 2.15
C PHE A 160 -11.11 -5.45 0.96
N ASN A 161 -11.02 -5.98 -0.27
CA ASN A 161 -11.39 -5.29 -1.50
C ASN A 161 -12.63 -5.94 -2.12
N ILE A 162 -13.63 -5.13 -2.44
CA ILE A 162 -14.84 -5.55 -3.16
C ILE A 162 -14.92 -4.75 -4.46
N ASN A 163 -14.87 -5.44 -5.60
CA ASN A 163 -15.02 -4.84 -6.92
C ASN A 163 -16.27 -5.40 -7.58
N VAL A 164 -17.25 -4.53 -7.83
CA VAL A 164 -18.54 -4.90 -8.43
C VAL A 164 -18.77 -4.05 -9.67
N GLY A 165 -19.01 -4.71 -10.81
CA GLY A 165 -19.15 -4.03 -12.10
C GLY A 165 -20.42 -3.17 -12.22
N GLN A 166 -21.47 -3.51 -11.50
CA GLN A 166 -22.75 -2.80 -11.59
C GLN A 166 -23.27 -2.33 -10.23
N ASN A 167 -23.84 -3.19 -9.41
CA ASN A 167 -24.57 -2.80 -8.21
C ASN A 167 -24.08 -3.53 -6.96
N VAL A 168 -23.99 -2.81 -5.85
CA VAL A 168 -23.84 -3.36 -4.49
C VAL A 168 -25.06 -2.96 -3.68
N SER A 169 -25.69 -3.91 -3.00
CA SER A 169 -26.82 -3.68 -2.10
C SER A 169 -26.50 -4.22 -0.71
N PHE A 170 -26.73 -3.39 0.32
CA PHE A 170 -26.66 -3.78 1.72
C PHE A 170 -28.03 -3.56 2.37
N LEU A 171 -28.70 -4.64 2.77
CA LEU A 171 -29.96 -4.63 3.50
C LEU A 171 -29.67 -5.04 4.95
N VAL A 172 -29.87 -4.12 5.89
CA VAL A 172 -29.59 -4.34 7.31
C VAL A 172 -30.85 -4.07 8.11
N GLY A 173 -31.39 -5.08 8.77
CA GLY A 173 -32.67 -4.99 9.47
C GLY A 173 -32.65 -4.11 10.73
N LEU A 174 -31.49 -4.02 11.43
CA LEU A 174 -31.41 -3.27 12.69
C LEU A 174 -30.32 -2.21 12.70
N ARG A 175 -29.05 -2.58 12.55
CA ARG A 175 -27.94 -1.65 12.75
C ARG A 175 -26.78 -1.95 11.80
N ALA A 176 -26.28 -0.91 11.11
CA ALA A 176 -24.97 -0.93 10.45
C ALA A 176 -24.02 0.02 11.22
N ILE A 177 -22.81 -0.44 11.55
CA ILE A 177 -21.77 0.33 12.25
C ILE A 177 -20.51 0.33 11.40
N TYR A 178 -19.99 1.53 11.13
CA TYR A 178 -18.72 1.74 10.41
C TYR A 178 -17.73 2.46 11.33
N ASN A 179 -16.75 1.74 11.86
CA ASN A 179 -15.65 2.30 12.66
C ASN A 179 -14.42 2.42 11.76
N ILE A 180 -14.09 3.64 11.33
CA ILE A 180 -13.03 3.90 10.36
C ILE A 180 -11.98 4.79 11.02
N GLY A 181 -10.75 4.24 11.21
CA GLY A 181 -9.69 4.89 11.97
C GLY A 181 -9.12 6.15 11.34
N VAL A 182 -9.18 6.30 10.01
CA VAL A 182 -8.54 7.42 9.33
C VAL A 182 -9.48 8.18 8.41
N GLN A 183 -10.10 7.52 7.42
CA GLN A 183 -10.87 8.22 6.40
C GLN A 183 -11.95 7.33 5.80
N MET A 184 -13.16 7.88 5.66
CA MET A 184 -14.22 7.36 4.79
C MET A 184 -14.37 8.30 3.59
N LEU A 185 -14.24 7.78 2.37
CA LEU A 185 -14.44 8.54 1.14
C LEU A 185 -15.60 7.93 0.35
N MET A 186 -16.60 8.73 0.04
CA MET A 186 -17.69 8.38 -0.87
C MET A 186 -17.63 9.32 -2.09
N ASN A 187 -17.31 8.76 -3.25
CA ASN A 187 -17.23 9.51 -4.50
C ASN A 187 -18.32 8.99 -5.45
N THR A 188 -19.38 9.74 -5.58
CA THR A 188 -20.56 9.38 -6.38
C THR A 188 -21.16 10.63 -7.02
N PRO A 189 -21.73 10.52 -8.25
CA PRO A 189 -22.49 11.62 -8.86
C PRO A 189 -23.72 12.02 -8.05
N ILE A 190 -24.34 11.09 -7.35
CA ILE A 190 -25.53 11.32 -6.53
C ILE A 190 -25.41 10.58 -5.21
N LEU A 191 -25.51 11.32 -4.12
CA LEU A 191 -25.58 10.78 -2.76
C LEU A 191 -26.91 11.21 -2.12
N LYS A 192 -27.72 10.24 -1.67
CA LYS A 192 -28.99 10.50 -0.98
C LYS A 192 -29.00 9.80 0.37
N TYR A 193 -29.32 10.55 1.41
CA TYR A 193 -29.64 10.02 2.72
C TYR A 193 -31.15 10.23 2.98
N LEU A 194 -31.90 9.16 3.15
CA LEU A 194 -33.29 9.18 3.57
C LEU A 194 -33.34 8.63 4.99
N VAL A 195 -33.59 9.51 5.94
CA VAL A 195 -33.59 9.18 7.38
C VAL A 195 -34.98 9.48 7.92
N ALA A 196 -35.65 8.46 8.47
CA ALA A 196 -37.02 8.58 8.91
C ALA A 196 -37.18 9.33 10.24
N ASP A 197 -36.16 9.30 11.10
CA ASP A 197 -36.25 9.88 12.44
C ASP A 197 -35.13 10.93 12.65
N ASN A 198 -33.93 10.53 12.98
CA ASN A 198 -32.85 11.45 13.34
C ASN A 198 -31.63 11.31 12.46
N TYR A 199 -31.16 12.42 11.90
CA TYR A 199 -29.82 12.53 11.29
C TYR A 199 -28.94 13.42 12.16
N HIS A 200 -27.91 12.84 12.78
CA HIS A 200 -26.95 13.56 13.61
C HIS A 200 -25.55 13.58 12.97
N LEU A 201 -25.00 14.77 12.75
CA LEU A 201 -23.65 14.99 12.26
C LEU A 201 -22.85 15.77 13.30
N GLN A 202 -21.80 15.14 13.85
CA GLN A 202 -20.90 15.79 14.82
C GLN A 202 -19.46 15.73 14.30
N SER A 203 -18.81 16.88 14.27
CA SER A 203 -17.43 17.01 13.80
C SER A 203 -16.80 18.27 14.41
N PRO A 204 -15.50 18.24 14.74
CA PRO A 204 -14.76 19.46 15.13
C PRO A 204 -14.80 20.54 14.03
N LYS A 205 -14.93 20.14 12.77
CA LYS A 205 -15.06 21.04 11.63
C LYS A 205 -15.89 20.40 10.54
N THR A 206 -17.02 21.00 10.22
CA THR A 206 -17.86 20.62 9.08
C THR A 206 -17.78 21.68 7.99
N VAL A 207 -17.59 21.25 6.75
CA VAL A 207 -17.60 22.14 5.57
C VAL A 207 -18.58 21.56 4.55
N ILE A 208 -19.55 22.36 4.16
CA ILE A 208 -20.55 22.02 3.16
C ILE A 208 -20.38 23.03 2.01
N ASN A 209 -20.06 22.57 0.81
CA ASN A 209 -19.89 23.39 -0.36
C ASN A 209 -20.86 22.92 -1.46
N GLY A 210 -21.57 23.80 -2.09
CA GLY A 210 -22.38 23.58 -3.27
C GLY A 210 -21.97 24.54 -4.38
N ASP A 211 -21.79 24.04 -5.60
CA ASP A 211 -21.40 24.85 -6.74
C ASP A 211 -22.60 25.63 -7.32
N GLY A 212 -23.81 25.18 -7.07
CA GLY A 212 -25.03 25.81 -7.54
C GLY A 212 -25.88 26.29 -6.35
N GLU A 213 -26.52 25.38 -5.62
CA GLU A 213 -27.47 25.70 -4.58
C GLU A 213 -27.22 24.84 -3.34
N ILE A 214 -27.39 25.43 -2.15
CA ILE A 214 -27.57 24.71 -0.88
C ILE A 214 -28.93 25.11 -0.33
N LYS A 215 -29.87 24.14 -0.28
CA LYS A 215 -31.22 24.35 0.21
C LYS A 215 -31.41 23.65 1.55
N ILE A 216 -31.87 24.38 2.57
CA ILE A 216 -32.21 23.86 3.89
C ILE A 216 -33.67 24.23 4.18
N GLU A 217 -34.54 23.23 4.29
CA GLU A 217 -35.96 23.38 4.56
C GLU A 217 -36.34 22.56 5.77
N ALA A 218 -37.00 23.18 6.75
CA ALA A 218 -37.52 22.54 7.93
C ALA A 218 -38.71 23.32 8.48
N LYS A 219 -39.52 22.69 9.34
CA LYS A 219 -40.55 23.42 10.14
C LYS A 219 -39.88 24.42 11.08
N GLU A 220 -38.72 24.06 11.61
CA GLU A 220 -37.90 24.92 12.47
C GLU A 220 -36.42 24.71 12.11
N THR A 221 -35.68 25.79 12.02
CA THR A 221 -34.23 25.77 11.77
C THR A 221 -33.53 26.62 12.82
N ASN A 222 -32.68 25.97 13.65
CA ASN A 222 -31.86 26.66 14.66
C ASN A 222 -30.40 26.66 14.19
N VAL A 223 -29.83 27.86 14.07
CA VAL A 223 -28.41 28.06 13.77
C VAL A 223 -27.77 28.88 14.86
N ALA A 224 -26.84 28.30 15.59
CA ALA A 224 -26.17 28.93 16.70
C ALA A 224 -24.65 28.87 16.63
N GLY A 225 -23.98 29.96 16.94
CA GLY A 225 -22.53 30.02 17.08
C GLY A 225 -22.16 30.59 18.45
N SER A 226 -21.37 29.85 19.23
CA SER A 226 -20.96 30.26 20.57
C SER A 226 -20.08 31.52 20.60
N GLN A 227 -19.32 31.76 19.54
CA GLN A 227 -18.44 32.93 19.43
C GLN A 227 -18.88 33.90 18.33
N LYS A 228 -19.21 33.36 17.14
CA LYS A 228 -19.56 34.17 15.99
C LYS A 228 -20.42 33.37 14.99
N LEU A 229 -21.49 33.97 14.53
CA LEU A 229 -22.27 33.56 13.37
C LEU A 229 -22.08 34.62 12.27
N LEU A 230 -21.65 34.21 11.08
CA LEU A 230 -21.51 35.10 9.94
C LEU A 230 -22.37 34.56 8.80
N ILE A 231 -23.29 35.41 8.32
CA ILE A 231 -24.08 35.18 7.11
C ILE A 231 -23.68 36.28 6.11
N HIS A 232 -23.16 35.88 4.95
CA HIS A 232 -22.64 36.82 3.96
C HIS A 232 -23.06 36.38 2.55
N SER A 233 -23.38 37.34 1.71
CA SER A 233 -23.65 37.18 0.28
C SER A 233 -22.97 38.32 -0.49
N ASP A 234 -22.43 38.00 -1.70
CA ASP A 234 -21.78 38.98 -2.53
C ASP A 234 -22.78 39.93 -3.25
N GLU A 235 -24.03 39.47 -3.46
CA GLU A 235 -25.06 40.24 -4.18
C GLU A 235 -26.17 40.66 -3.22
N SER A 236 -26.88 39.73 -2.60
CA SER A 236 -27.99 40.06 -1.71
C SER A 236 -28.21 38.98 -0.66
N ALA A 237 -28.54 39.38 0.54
CA ALA A 237 -29.05 38.49 1.61
C ALA A 237 -30.45 38.98 1.97
N VAL A 238 -31.46 38.15 1.74
CA VAL A 238 -32.86 38.45 2.03
C VAL A 238 -33.32 37.58 3.20
N MET A 239 -33.75 38.24 4.29
CA MET A 239 -34.48 37.59 5.37
C MET A 239 -35.95 38.04 5.30
N ASN A 240 -36.85 37.09 5.14
CA ASN A 240 -38.30 37.37 5.00
C ASN A 240 -39.09 36.47 5.95
N SER A 241 -40.15 37.02 6.54
CA SER A 241 -41.07 36.33 7.41
C SER A 241 -42.51 36.76 7.10
N LYS A 242 -43.45 35.81 7.11
CA LYS A 242 -44.89 36.11 7.04
C LYS A 242 -45.42 36.68 8.37
N GLY A 243 -44.68 36.50 9.46
CA GLY A 243 -45.02 37.03 10.80
C GLY A 243 -43.99 38.06 11.24
N THR A 244 -43.62 38.01 12.51
CA THR A 244 -42.67 38.94 13.10
C THR A 244 -41.23 38.45 12.94
N MET A 245 -40.31 39.34 12.61
CA MET A 245 -38.88 39.11 12.66
C MET A 245 -38.31 39.92 13.86
N ASN A 246 -37.75 39.24 14.84
CA ASN A 246 -37.14 39.83 16.01
C ASN A 246 -35.62 39.72 15.93
N LEU A 247 -34.92 40.84 16.10
CA LEU A 247 -33.47 40.93 16.26
C LEU A 247 -33.15 41.42 17.67
N HIS A 248 -32.48 40.60 18.47
CA HIS A 248 -32.12 40.94 19.85
C HIS A 248 -30.60 40.83 20.00
N GLY A 249 -30.00 41.87 20.58
CA GLY A 249 -28.60 41.87 21.04
C GLY A 249 -28.53 42.38 22.48
N GLN A 250 -27.74 41.72 23.32
CA GLN A 250 -27.56 42.11 24.71
C GLN A 250 -27.11 43.58 24.87
N ASN A 251 -26.30 44.04 23.91
CA ASN A 251 -25.80 45.42 23.83
C ASN A 251 -26.50 46.25 22.73
N GLY A 252 -27.72 45.85 22.33
CA GLY A 252 -28.47 46.45 21.25
C GLY A 252 -28.15 45.90 19.87
N THR A 253 -28.89 46.33 18.85
CA THR A 253 -28.65 46.07 17.44
C THR A 253 -28.03 47.29 16.80
N SER A 254 -26.91 47.15 16.10
CA SER A 254 -26.38 48.24 15.27
C SER A 254 -26.58 47.92 13.77
N GLN A 255 -27.17 48.86 13.04
CA GLN A 255 -27.12 48.89 11.59
C GLN A 255 -25.94 49.78 11.18
N ASP A 256 -24.88 49.18 10.64
CA ASP A 256 -23.78 49.91 10.05
C ASP A 256 -23.96 49.88 8.51
N ASN A 257 -24.33 51.00 7.93
CA ASN A 257 -24.47 51.19 6.49
C ASN A 257 -23.13 51.17 5.76
N LYS A 258 -22.01 51.15 6.47
CA LYS A 258 -20.68 50.86 5.97
C LYS A 258 -20.43 49.35 6.10
N GLY A 259 -20.97 48.56 5.18
CA GLY A 259 -20.70 47.10 5.13
C GLY A 259 -19.19 46.87 5.21
N LYS A 260 -18.73 46.21 6.26
CA LYS A 260 -17.36 45.70 6.25
C LYS A 260 -17.21 44.78 5.07
N ASN A 261 -16.43 45.20 4.10
CA ASN A 261 -16.06 44.34 2.97
C ASN A 261 -15.36 43.08 3.49
N TYR A 262 -16.14 42.07 3.77
CA TYR A 262 -15.59 40.72 3.92
C TYR A 262 -15.15 40.28 2.53
N LYS A 263 -13.85 40.30 2.32
CA LYS A 263 -13.26 39.91 1.07
C LYS A 263 -13.49 38.41 0.85
N TYR A 264 -14.48 38.08 0.02
CA TYR A 264 -14.68 36.71 -0.41
C TYR A 264 -13.43 36.26 -1.18
N ILE A 265 -12.79 35.19 -0.72
CA ILE A 265 -11.66 34.59 -1.43
C ILE A 265 -12.22 33.44 -2.24
N PRO A 266 -12.26 33.55 -3.58
CA PRO A 266 -12.82 32.51 -4.40
C PRO A 266 -12.10 31.18 -4.16
N VAL A 267 -12.88 30.11 -4.05
CA VAL A 267 -12.36 28.74 -3.84
C VAL A 267 -12.09 28.07 -5.19
N TYR A 268 -12.72 28.56 -6.26
CA TYR A 268 -12.68 27.93 -7.58
C TYR A 268 -11.71 28.63 -8.52
N VAL A 269 -11.00 27.81 -9.31
CA VAL A 269 -10.09 28.30 -10.35
C VAL A 269 -10.89 28.75 -11.56
N ASP A 270 -10.54 29.93 -12.08
CA ASP A 270 -11.18 30.55 -13.25
C ASP A 270 -10.28 30.38 -14.48
N GLU A 271 -10.88 29.98 -15.61
CA GLU A 271 -10.18 29.81 -16.88
C GLU A 271 -9.56 31.08 -17.47
N ARG A 272 -10.04 32.27 -17.02
CA ARG A 272 -9.57 33.57 -17.52
C ARG A 272 -8.11 33.84 -17.21
N CYS A 273 -7.61 33.30 -16.09
CA CYS A 273 -6.21 33.39 -15.70
C CYS A 273 -5.83 32.14 -14.87
N LEU A 274 -4.86 31.39 -15.34
CA LEU A 274 -4.33 30.22 -14.66
C LEU A 274 -2.88 30.43 -14.26
N VAL A 275 -2.57 30.21 -13.00
CA VAL A 275 -1.21 30.27 -12.46
C VAL A 275 -0.79 28.92 -11.95
N SER A 276 0.16 28.30 -12.61
CA SER A 276 0.69 26.99 -12.26
C SER A 276 2.08 27.11 -11.64
N PHE A 277 2.32 26.38 -10.56
CA PHE A 277 3.62 26.28 -9.91
C PHE A 277 4.31 25.01 -10.38
N ARG A 278 5.59 25.12 -10.75
CA ARG A 278 6.43 24.03 -11.22
C ARG A 278 7.82 24.13 -10.58
N PRO A 279 8.57 23.04 -10.48
CA PRO A 279 9.97 23.15 -10.07
C PRO A 279 10.76 23.96 -11.10
N LYS A 280 11.89 24.51 -10.66
CA LYS A 280 12.83 25.22 -11.55
C LYS A 280 13.31 24.26 -12.65
N LYS A 281 13.61 24.79 -13.86
CA LYS A 281 13.99 23.97 -15.04
C LYS A 281 15.20 23.07 -14.80
N ASP A 282 16.13 23.50 -13.97
CA ASP A 282 17.36 22.81 -13.57
C ASP A 282 17.23 22.12 -12.19
N TRP A 283 16.02 21.99 -11.66
CA TRP A 283 15.82 21.31 -10.38
C TRP A 283 16.19 19.83 -10.48
N ASN A 284 17.09 19.42 -9.63
CA ASN A 284 17.66 18.06 -9.58
C ASN A 284 17.24 17.27 -8.33
N GLY A 285 16.17 17.69 -7.67
CA GLY A 285 15.66 17.07 -6.43
C GLY A 285 16.27 17.60 -5.13
N LYS A 286 17.26 18.47 -5.20
CA LYS A 286 17.89 19.10 -4.01
C LYS A 286 17.11 20.34 -3.57
N GLY A 287 17.23 20.68 -2.28
CA GLY A 287 16.78 21.96 -1.71
C GLY A 287 15.35 21.95 -1.17
N TYR A 288 14.42 21.23 -1.77
CA TYR A 288 13.02 21.13 -1.34
C TYR A 288 12.35 19.89 -1.94
N GLY A 289 11.24 19.44 -1.38
CA GLY A 289 10.37 18.45 -2.00
C GLY A 289 9.28 19.14 -2.81
N PHE A 290 9.03 18.65 -4.01
CA PHE A 290 7.99 19.20 -4.89
C PHE A 290 7.30 18.07 -5.65
N ASP A 291 5.98 18.06 -5.59
CA ASP A 291 5.18 17.08 -6.33
C ASP A 291 3.97 17.73 -7.01
N TRP A 292 3.73 17.36 -8.26
CA TRP A 292 2.66 17.88 -9.10
C TRP A 292 2.11 16.79 -10.01
N VAL A 293 0.92 16.94 -10.53
CA VAL A 293 0.42 16.06 -11.59
C VAL A 293 1.17 16.38 -12.89
N ARG A 294 1.89 15.41 -13.45
CA ARG A 294 2.68 15.60 -14.68
C ARG A 294 1.73 15.68 -15.87
N VAL A 295 1.83 16.80 -16.57
CA VAL A 295 0.99 17.12 -17.74
C VAL A 295 1.81 17.51 -18.97
N HIS A 296 3.12 17.19 -18.94
CA HIS A 296 4.07 17.52 -19.99
C HIS A 296 4.19 19.03 -20.23
N ASP A 297 4.27 19.80 -19.17
CA ASP A 297 4.38 21.27 -19.21
C ASP A 297 5.68 21.82 -18.60
N THR A 298 6.62 20.92 -18.24
CA THR A 298 7.98 21.26 -17.81
C THR A 298 9.01 20.78 -18.83
N ASN A 299 10.26 21.23 -18.70
CA ASN A 299 11.38 20.71 -19.50
C ASN A 299 12.12 19.58 -18.76
N ILE A 300 11.58 19.06 -17.67
CA ILE A 300 12.16 17.98 -16.88
C ILE A 300 11.94 16.68 -17.66
N LYS A 301 13.00 15.93 -17.90
CA LYS A 301 12.89 14.57 -18.46
C LYS A 301 12.11 13.70 -17.45
N GLY A 302 11.12 12.94 -17.93
CA GLY A 302 10.21 12.17 -17.09
C GLY A 302 8.90 12.87 -16.73
N ASP A 303 8.72 14.18 -17.09
CA ASP A 303 7.43 14.86 -17.03
C ASP A 303 6.52 14.38 -18.17
N ASN A 304 6.16 13.10 -18.13
CA ASN A 304 5.21 12.51 -19.06
C ASN A 304 3.77 12.73 -18.58
N TYR A 305 2.85 12.91 -19.52
CA TYR A 305 1.43 13.02 -19.15
C TYR A 305 0.95 11.74 -18.46
N TYR A 306 0.64 11.83 -17.18
CA TYR A 306 0.29 10.68 -16.35
C TYR A 306 -0.90 9.87 -16.88
N GLY A 307 -1.89 10.51 -17.49
CA GLY A 307 -3.02 9.82 -18.14
C GLY A 307 -2.62 8.85 -19.27
N ASN A 308 -1.38 8.95 -19.78
CA ASN A 308 -0.86 8.06 -20.82
C ASN A 308 0.00 6.92 -20.29
N ILE A 309 0.52 7.03 -19.07
CA ILE A 309 1.51 6.10 -18.51
C ILE A 309 1.05 5.45 -17.20
N MET A 310 -0.20 5.62 -16.81
CA MET A 310 -0.78 5.01 -15.60
C MET A 310 -1.72 3.85 -15.94
N GLY A 311 -1.70 2.82 -15.09
CA GLY A 311 -2.54 1.64 -15.25
C GLY A 311 -2.14 0.50 -14.32
N LYS A 312 -2.28 -0.72 -14.79
CA LYS A 312 -1.86 -1.95 -14.08
C LYS A 312 -1.17 -2.88 -15.06
N TYR A 313 -0.24 -3.68 -14.57
CA TYR A 313 0.37 -4.76 -15.35
C TYR A 313 -0.42 -6.05 -15.18
N GLY A 314 -0.63 -6.78 -16.27
CA GLY A 314 -1.26 -8.10 -16.23
C GLY A 314 -0.33 -9.20 -15.67
N ALA A 315 0.99 -9.01 -15.79
CA ALA A 315 1.99 -9.88 -15.18
C ALA A 315 2.30 -9.44 -13.73
N ILE A 316 2.73 -10.37 -12.90
CA ILE A 316 3.08 -10.12 -11.49
C ILE A 316 4.21 -9.09 -11.35
N TYR A 317 5.12 -9.04 -12.33
CA TYR A 317 6.24 -8.09 -12.35
C TYR A 317 6.30 -7.35 -13.69
N ALA A 318 6.32 -6.02 -13.62
CA ALA A 318 6.46 -5.13 -14.79
C ALA A 318 7.79 -5.31 -15.54
N SER A 319 8.83 -5.80 -14.87
CA SER A 319 10.15 -6.07 -15.44
C SER A 319 10.25 -7.39 -16.22
N GLN A 320 9.18 -8.21 -16.26
CA GLN A 320 9.19 -9.45 -17.04
C GLN A 320 9.12 -9.16 -18.54
N PRO A 321 9.85 -9.93 -19.38
CA PRO A 321 9.75 -9.83 -20.84
C PRO A 321 8.30 -9.99 -21.30
N GLY A 322 7.82 -9.06 -22.13
CA GLY A 322 6.44 -9.05 -22.64
C GLY A 322 5.39 -8.46 -21.71
N ALA A 323 5.77 -7.97 -20.52
CA ALA A 323 4.85 -7.24 -19.66
C ALA A 323 4.46 -5.91 -20.30
N SER A 324 3.16 -5.65 -20.48
CA SER A 324 2.62 -4.40 -21.01
C SER A 324 1.68 -3.76 -20.00
N LEU A 325 1.75 -2.43 -19.88
CA LEU A 325 0.85 -1.67 -19.04
C LEU A 325 -0.56 -1.63 -19.66
N ILE A 326 -1.55 -2.11 -18.93
CA ILE A 326 -2.97 -1.94 -19.24
C ILE A 326 -3.38 -0.58 -18.68
N LYS A 327 -3.58 0.40 -19.55
CA LYS A 327 -3.92 1.78 -19.16
C LYS A 327 -5.26 1.83 -18.45
N ASP A 328 -5.30 2.46 -17.27
CA ASP A 328 -6.52 2.67 -16.49
C ASP A 328 -6.72 4.15 -16.15
N LYS A 329 -7.74 4.76 -16.76
CA LYS A 329 -8.11 6.14 -16.48
C LYS A 329 -8.57 6.37 -15.03
N ASN A 330 -9.08 5.36 -14.35
CA ASN A 330 -9.50 5.47 -12.96
C ASN A 330 -8.32 5.63 -12.02
N GLU A 331 -7.19 4.99 -12.30
CA GLU A 331 -5.95 5.20 -11.53
C GLU A 331 -5.48 6.65 -11.63
N PHE A 332 -5.56 7.25 -12.81
CA PHE A 332 -5.23 8.66 -13.00
C PHE A 332 -6.22 9.58 -12.27
N VAL A 333 -7.52 9.29 -12.27
CA VAL A 333 -8.53 10.06 -11.51
C VAL A 333 -8.27 9.96 -10.01
N LYS A 334 -7.96 8.78 -9.48
CA LYS A 334 -7.57 8.60 -8.07
C LYS A 334 -6.34 9.43 -7.71
N LEU A 335 -5.30 9.41 -8.56
CA LEU A 335 -4.12 10.22 -8.34
C LEU A 335 -4.44 11.70 -8.32
N MET A 336 -5.19 12.21 -9.29
CA MET A 336 -5.60 13.62 -9.32
C MET A 336 -6.33 14.05 -8.06
N SER A 337 -7.15 13.17 -7.45
CA SER A 337 -7.88 13.48 -6.22
C SER A 337 -6.97 13.86 -5.04
N MET A 338 -5.75 13.32 -4.99
CA MET A 338 -4.75 13.66 -3.96
C MET A 338 -4.21 15.08 -4.09
N PHE A 339 -4.38 15.69 -5.26
CA PHE A 339 -3.94 17.05 -5.55
C PHE A 339 -5.07 18.07 -5.45
N ASN A 340 -6.18 17.76 -4.76
CA ASN A 340 -7.32 18.64 -4.56
C ASN A 340 -7.74 19.36 -5.86
N PRO A 341 -8.21 18.65 -6.89
CA PRO A 341 -8.46 19.21 -8.19
C PRO A 341 -9.58 20.26 -8.14
N HIS A 342 -9.35 21.41 -8.77
CA HIS A 342 -10.37 22.42 -9.03
C HIS A 342 -10.82 22.27 -10.48
N THR A 343 -12.10 21.98 -10.67
CA THR A 343 -12.68 21.85 -12.03
C THR A 343 -12.92 23.21 -12.64
N TYR A 344 -12.55 23.37 -13.90
CA TYR A 344 -12.89 24.52 -14.72
C TYR A 344 -13.24 24.09 -16.14
N PHE A 345 -13.87 24.96 -16.91
CA PHE A 345 -14.33 24.65 -18.26
C PHE A 345 -13.63 25.54 -19.29
N VAL A 346 -13.15 24.94 -20.38
CA VAL A 346 -12.60 25.65 -21.53
C VAL A 346 -13.39 25.31 -22.79
N LYS A 347 -13.47 26.23 -23.74
CA LYS A 347 -14.00 25.92 -25.09
C LYS A 347 -12.85 25.32 -25.92
N ASN A 348 -13.04 24.15 -26.50
CA ASN A 348 -12.10 23.57 -27.44
C ASN A 348 -12.18 24.27 -28.81
N LYS A 349 -11.31 23.91 -29.78
CA LYS A 349 -11.27 24.47 -31.12
C LYS A 349 -12.62 24.39 -31.89
N LYS A 350 -13.52 23.48 -31.49
CA LYS A 350 -14.87 23.27 -32.04
C LYS A 350 -15.95 24.01 -31.22
N GLY A 351 -15.59 24.89 -30.28
CA GLY A 351 -16.53 25.64 -29.43
C GLY A 351 -17.20 24.84 -28.31
N LYS A 352 -16.94 23.52 -28.21
CA LYS A 352 -17.53 22.65 -27.18
C LYS A 352 -16.85 22.91 -25.85
N LYS A 353 -17.64 23.04 -24.74
CA LYS A 353 -17.10 23.10 -23.37
C LYS A 353 -16.45 21.79 -23.01
N VAL A 354 -15.19 21.82 -22.58
CA VAL A 354 -14.41 20.70 -22.11
C VAL A 354 -14.08 20.95 -20.64
N ARG A 355 -14.31 19.96 -19.81
CA ARG A 355 -13.97 19.98 -18.39
C ARG A 355 -12.49 19.68 -18.21
N LEU A 356 -11.77 20.54 -17.50
CA LEU A 356 -10.38 20.36 -17.10
C LEU A 356 -10.24 20.45 -15.59
N ASN A 357 -9.15 19.92 -15.07
CA ASN A 357 -8.83 19.96 -13.65
C ASN A 357 -7.52 20.71 -13.41
N TYR A 358 -7.56 21.69 -12.54
CA TYR A 358 -6.39 22.31 -11.95
C TYR A 358 -5.99 21.53 -10.72
N CYS A 359 -4.89 20.78 -10.77
CA CYS A 359 -4.36 20.00 -9.68
C CYS A 359 -3.38 20.85 -8.87
N VAL A 360 -3.63 20.98 -7.56
CA VAL A 360 -2.82 21.80 -6.65
C VAL A 360 -1.52 21.08 -6.31
N PRO A 361 -0.33 21.59 -6.71
CA PRO A 361 0.94 20.94 -6.40
C PRO A 361 1.28 21.05 -4.91
N TRP A 362 2.20 20.17 -4.48
CA TRP A 362 2.71 20.10 -3.14
C TRP A 362 4.16 20.56 -3.08
N LEU A 363 4.46 21.36 -2.06
CA LEU A 363 5.80 21.80 -1.70
C LEU A 363 6.12 21.34 -0.29
N SER A 364 7.30 20.80 -0.03
CA SER A 364 7.78 20.56 1.32
C SER A 364 9.05 21.36 1.61
N LEU A 365 9.07 22.03 2.77
CA LEU A 365 10.18 22.84 3.25
C LEU A 365 10.38 22.64 4.74
N TYR A 366 11.64 22.59 5.18
CA TYR A 366 11.94 22.76 6.60
C TYR A 366 11.79 24.22 7.02
N PRO A 367 11.42 24.50 8.28
CA PRO A 367 11.33 25.85 8.78
C PRO A 367 12.71 26.40 9.19
N LYS A 368 12.90 27.72 9.08
CA LYS A 368 14.07 28.41 9.64
C LYS A 368 14.04 28.46 11.16
N VAL A 369 12.86 28.57 11.75
CA VAL A 369 12.64 28.61 13.20
C VAL A 369 11.73 27.47 13.63
N ILE A 370 12.15 26.78 14.67
CA ILE A 370 11.41 25.66 15.30
C ILE A 370 11.12 25.99 16.76
N VAL A 371 10.06 25.42 17.32
CA VAL A 371 9.72 25.54 18.74
C VAL A 371 10.09 24.25 19.48
N LYS A 372 10.91 24.35 20.51
CA LYS A 372 11.23 23.24 21.41
C LYS A 372 10.84 23.56 22.84
N ASN A 373 10.30 22.58 23.54
CA ASN A 373 10.04 22.68 24.98
C ASN A 373 11.36 22.52 25.74
N ILE A 374 11.87 23.62 26.31
CA ILE A 374 13.13 23.63 27.05
C ILE A 374 12.82 23.70 28.55
N LYS A 375 13.42 22.78 29.32
CA LYS A 375 13.35 22.79 30.77
C LYS A 375 14.31 23.87 31.31
N GLN A 376 13.76 24.86 31.96
CA GLN A 376 14.50 25.96 32.61
C GLN A 376 15.15 25.46 33.90
N PRO A 377 16.16 26.17 34.44
CA PRO A 377 16.81 25.81 35.71
C PRO A 377 15.83 25.67 36.89
N ASN A 378 14.72 26.40 36.88
CA ASN A 378 13.64 26.32 37.87
C ASN A 378 12.69 25.13 37.69
N GLY A 379 12.99 24.21 36.78
CA GLY A 379 12.18 23.02 36.48
C GLY A 379 10.99 23.26 35.54
N LYS A 380 10.62 24.49 35.21
CA LYS A 380 9.51 24.85 34.34
C LYS A 380 9.88 24.56 32.87
N VAL A 381 8.98 23.92 32.15
CA VAL A 381 9.13 23.67 30.70
C VAL A 381 8.49 24.82 29.92
N VAL A 382 9.29 25.49 29.09
CA VAL A 382 8.85 26.64 28.30
C VAL A 382 9.08 26.42 26.81
N PRO A 383 8.07 26.65 25.95
CA PRO A 383 8.22 26.67 24.51
C PRO A 383 9.22 27.76 24.09
N THR A 384 10.30 27.41 23.46
CA THR A 384 11.37 28.32 23.06
C THR A 384 11.61 28.24 21.56
N GLU A 385 11.63 29.38 20.87
CA GLU A 385 11.97 29.46 19.46
C GLU A 385 13.49 29.29 19.30
N LEU A 386 13.89 28.44 18.40
CA LEU A 386 15.28 28.14 18.08
C LEU A 386 15.52 28.24 16.58
N THR A 387 16.66 28.78 16.16
CA THR A 387 17.08 28.69 14.77
C THR A 387 17.32 27.23 14.38
N SER A 388 16.69 26.83 13.29
CA SER A 388 16.80 25.47 12.77
C SER A 388 18.17 25.23 12.14
N THR A 389 18.68 24.01 12.29
CA THR A 389 19.88 23.53 11.61
C THR A 389 19.62 22.98 10.20
N TYR A 390 18.35 22.85 9.81
CA TYR A 390 17.95 22.35 8.49
C TYR A 390 18.31 23.35 7.39
N LYS A 391 18.82 22.83 6.26
CA LYS A 391 19.26 23.68 5.14
C LYS A 391 18.18 23.84 4.05
N ASN A 392 17.24 22.92 3.95
CA ASN A 392 16.20 22.90 2.92
C ASN A 392 15.00 23.78 3.33
N THR A 393 15.26 25.07 3.62
CA THR A 393 14.25 26.05 4.08
C THR A 393 13.77 26.98 2.95
N VAL A 394 14.33 26.84 1.75
CA VAL A 394 14.09 27.73 0.60
C VAL A 394 13.78 26.90 -0.63
N ALA A 395 12.74 27.30 -1.38
CA ALA A 395 12.43 26.78 -2.69
C ALA A 395 12.39 27.90 -3.71
N THR A 396 13.03 27.71 -4.87
CA THR A 396 12.83 28.55 -6.05
C THR A 396 12.01 27.76 -7.06
N LEU A 397 10.83 28.30 -7.37
CA LEU A 397 9.86 27.68 -8.26
C LEU A 397 9.74 28.48 -9.55
N ARG A 398 9.41 27.79 -10.63
CA ARG A 398 8.94 28.39 -11.87
C ARG A 398 7.42 28.58 -11.76
N VAL A 399 6.96 29.79 -12.02
CA VAL A 399 5.54 30.16 -12.04
C VAL A 399 5.14 30.44 -13.48
N ILE A 400 4.17 29.67 -13.97
CA ILE A 400 3.61 29.79 -15.32
C ILE A 400 2.27 30.50 -15.17
N VAL A 401 2.12 31.69 -15.84
CA VAL A 401 0.92 32.50 -15.80
C VAL A 401 0.32 32.50 -17.19
N ASP A 402 -0.86 31.88 -17.35
CA ASP A 402 -1.61 31.82 -18.63
C ASP A 402 -2.86 32.71 -18.52
N ILE A 403 -2.84 33.84 -19.20
CA ILE A 403 -3.87 34.88 -19.14
C ILE A 403 -4.65 34.89 -20.46
N LYS A 404 -5.94 34.53 -20.42
CA LYS A 404 -6.87 34.59 -21.54
C LYS A 404 -7.73 35.88 -21.53
N LYS A 405 -7.99 36.41 -20.34
CA LYS A 405 -8.64 37.69 -20.12
C LYS A 405 -7.80 38.51 -19.15
N LYS A 406 -7.42 39.73 -19.57
CA LYS A 406 -6.58 40.62 -18.78
C LYS A 406 -7.23 40.91 -17.42
N PRO A 407 -6.57 40.54 -16.29
CA PRO A 407 -7.00 40.95 -14.95
C PRO A 407 -6.58 42.39 -14.66
N GLU A 408 -7.30 43.09 -13.78
CA GLU A 408 -6.87 44.39 -13.22
C GLU A 408 -5.65 44.19 -12.29
N LYS A 409 -5.63 43.07 -11.55
CA LYS A 409 -4.57 42.79 -10.60
C LYS A 409 -4.40 41.29 -10.39
N LEU A 410 -3.14 40.88 -10.21
CA LEU A 410 -2.78 39.57 -9.65
C LEU A 410 -2.09 39.76 -8.32
N LYS A 411 -2.56 39.10 -7.27
CA LYS A 411 -2.03 39.22 -5.91
C LYS A 411 -1.76 37.83 -5.32
N LEU A 412 -0.61 37.68 -4.64
CA LEU A 412 -0.34 36.55 -3.76
C LEU A 412 -1.05 36.71 -2.42
N GLU A 413 -1.67 35.63 -1.94
CA GLU A 413 -2.22 35.50 -0.59
C GLU A 413 -1.57 34.32 0.11
N TYR A 414 -0.92 34.59 1.23
CA TYR A 414 -0.25 33.62 2.10
C TYR A 414 -0.08 34.22 3.48
N ASP A 415 0.28 33.40 4.46
CA ASP A 415 0.62 33.85 5.81
C ASP A 415 2.08 34.36 5.83
N ASP A 416 2.26 35.67 5.93
CA ASP A 416 3.58 36.35 5.93
C ASP A 416 4.39 36.11 7.22
N LYS A 417 3.76 35.60 8.29
CA LYS A 417 4.45 35.15 9.50
C LYS A 417 5.13 33.80 9.30
N LEU A 418 4.61 32.99 8.36
CA LEU A 418 5.12 31.64 8.05
C LEU A 418 6.03 31.63 6.83
N PHE A 419 5.82 32.53 5.86
CA PHE A 419 6.56 32.55 4.63
C PHE A 419 7.08 33.95 4.27
N SER A 420 8.26 33.99 3.67
CA SER A 420 8.73 35.16 2.91
C SER A 420 8.81 34.77 1.45
N ILE A 421 8.14 35.53 0.58
CA ILE A 421 8.06 35.23 -0.86
C ILE A 421 8.61 36.39 -1.65
N THR A 422 9.60 36.10 -2.51
CA THR A 422 10.22 37.07 -3.41
C THR A 422 9.96 36.66 -4.86
N HIS A 423 9.47 37.58 -5.67
CA HIS A 423 9.21 37.36 -7.10
C HIS A 423 9.21 38.67 -7.85
N LYS A 424 9.41 38.63 -9.18
CA LYS A 424 9.14 39.77 -10.07
C LYS A 424 7.63 40.05 -10.09
N PRO A 425 7.18 41.26 -10.43
CA PRO A 425 5.76 41.56 -10.59
C PRO A 425 5.05 40.53 -11.47
N LEU A 426 3.89 40.06 -11.04
CA LEU A 426 3.09 39.12 -11.83
C LEU A 426 2.60 39.78 -13.09
N PRO A 427 2.73 39.17 -14.28
CA PRO A 427 2.33 39.73 -15.54
C PRO A 427 0.80 39.90 -15.61
N LEU A 428 0.34 40.96 -16.27
CA LEU A 428 -1.08 41.26 -16.51
C LEU A 428 -1.47 41.19 -17.99
N ALA A 429 -0.51 41.06 -18.89
CA ALA A 429 -0.77 40.98 -20.32
C ALA A 429 -1.34 39.63 -20.73
N ILE A 430 -2.24 39.60 -21.70
CA ILE A 430 -2.77 38.39 -22.30
C ILE A 430 -1.61 37.55 -22.87
N GLY A 431 -1.65 36.23 -22.66
CA GLY A 431 -0.65 35.30 -23.15
C GLY A 431 -0.08 34.43 -22.02
N LYS A 432 0.91 33.60 -22.37
CA LYS A 432 1.63 32.72 -21.45
C LYS A 432 2.96 33.35 -21.05
N HIS A 433 3.15 33.52 -19.74
CA HIS A 433 4.33 34.15 -19.16
C HIS A 433 4.97 33.19 -18.15
N GLU A 434 6.28 33.33 -17.96
CA GLU A 434 7.05 32.55 -16.97
C GLU A 434 7.87 33.52 -16.12
N LEU A 435 7.92 33.20 -14.80
CA LEU A 435 8.80 33.93 -13.86
C LEU A 435 9.29 32.97 -12.77
N GLU A 436 10.34 33.35 -12.08
CA GLU A 436 10.81 32.65 -10.90
C GLU A 436 10.22 33.27 -9.62
N MET A 437 9.92 32.42 -8.65
CA MET A 437 9.43 32.78 -7.33
C MET A 437 10.22 32.03 -6.28
N THR A 438 10.77 32.76 -5.32
CA THR A 438 11.51 32.17 -4.18
C THR A 438 10.64 32.22 -2.94
N ILE A 439 10.43 31.06 -2.31
CA ILE A 439 9.63 30.86 -1.10
C ILE A 439 10.56 30.42 0.01
N ILE A 440 10.56 31.15 1.12
CA ILE A 440 11.32 30.85 2.33
C ILE A 440 10.34 30.49 3.43
N CYS A 441 10.52 29.32 4.06
CA CYS A 441 9.73 28.91 5.21
C CYS A 441 10.35 29.50 6.49
N LEU A 442 9.68 30.46 7.11
CA LEU A 442 10.17 31.19 8.28
C LEU A 442 10.01 30.38 9.56
N LYS A 443 8.79 29.90 9.82
CA LYS A 443 8.42 29.19 11.06
C LYS A 443 7.73 27.85 10.76
N GLU A 444 7.70 26.96 11.74
CA GLU A 444 6.99 25.69 11.65
C GLU A 444 5.47 25.88 11.79
N PHE A 445 4.72 24.96 11.16
CA PHE A 445 3.26 24.93 11.23
C PHE A 445 2.73 23.49 11.26
N ALA A 446 1.59 23.31 11.96
CA ALA A 446 0.99 21.98 12.23
C ALA A 446 0.00 21.51 11.16
N THR A 447 -0.51 22.42 10.33
CA THR A 447 -1.48 22.13 9.23
C THR A 447 -0.92 22.61 7.91
N ASP A 448 -1.26 21.92 6.80
CA ASP A 448 -0.82 22.30 5.47
C ASP A 448 -1.26 23.74 5.14
N GLN A 449 -0.36 24.55 4.59
CA GLN A 449 -0.57 25.97 4.34
C GLN A 449 -0.77 26.24 2.83
N PRO A 450 -1.78 27.00 2.44
CA PRO A 450 -1.99 27.42 1.06
C PRO A 450 -1.21 28.70 0.74
N ILE A 451 -0.62 28.75 -0.45
CA ILE A 451 -0.19 29.98 -1.12
C ILE A 451 -1.10 30.12 -2.34
N LYS A 452 -1.85 31.21 -2.43
CA LYS A 452 -2.85 31.44 -3.48
C LYS A 452 -2.45 32.61 -4.35
N VAL A 453 -2.84 32.57 -5.63
CA VAL A 453 -2.81 33.73 -6.53
C VAL A 453 -4.25 34.11 -6.83
N ILE A 454 -4.61 35.36 -6.50
CA ILE A 454 -5.95 35.90 -6.70
C ILE A 454 -5.90 36.88 -7.88
N ALA A 455 -6.77 36.67 -8.84
CA ALA A 455 -7.01 37.60 -9.95
C ALA A 455 -8.21 38.50 -9.65
N THR A 456 -8.08 39.79 -9.90
CA THR A 456 -9.16 40.77 -9.75
C THR A 456 -9.62 41.20 -11.16
N TYR A 457 -10.92 41.17 -11.40
CA TYR A 457 -11.57 41.64 -12.60
C TYR A 457 -12.62 42.69 -12.26
N LYS A 458 -13.06 43.49 -13.22
CA LYS A 458 -14.25 44.32 -13.09
C LYS A 458 -15.39 43.72 -13.91
N ASP A 459 -16.60 43.73 -13.36
CA ASP A 459 -17.81 43.38 -14.08
C ASP A 459 -18.29 44.57 -14.95
N ALA A 460 -19.43 44.40 -15.64
CA ALA A 460 -20.00 45.43 -16.51
C ALA A 460 -20.41 46.71 -15.73
N GLN A 461 -20.62 46.62 -14.45
CA GLN A 461 -20.96 47.71 -13.52
C GLN A 461 -19.74 48.32 -12.82
N GLY A 462 -18.52 47.88 -13.16
CA GLY A 462 -17.27 48.34 -12.56
C GLY A 462 -16.96 47.73 -11.17
N LYS A 463 -17.76 46.80 -10.66
CA LYS A 463 -17.55 46.14 -9.38
C LYS A 463 -16.43 45.11 -9.46
N GLU A 464 -15.56 45.11 -8.46
CA GLU A 464 -14.47 44.10 -8.36
C GLU A 464 -15.01 42.70 -8.17
N GLN A 465 -14.52 41.77 -9.00
CA GLN A 465 -14.74 40.33 -8.90
C GLN A 465 -13.41 39.64 -8.73
N LEU A 466 -13.31 38.80 -7.66
CA LEU A 466 -12.13 38.02 -7.37
C LEU A 466 -12.27 36.62 -7.95
N SER A 467 -11.18 36.05 -8.46
CA SER A 467 -11.11 34.66 -8.84
C SER A 467 -9.78 34.03 -8.39
N LEU A 468 -9.81 32.75 -8.09
CA LEU A 468 -8.61 31.99 -7.77
C LEU A 468 -7.87 31.67 -9.08
N ALA A 469 -6.73 32.33 -9.32
CA ALA A 469 -5.91 32.06 -10.50
C ALA A 469 -4.99 30.87 -10.33
N GLY A 470 -4.53 30.60 -9.10
CA GLY A 470 -3.66 29.47 -8.81
C GLY A 470 -3.48 29.22 -7.33
N LYS A 471 -3.02 28.01 -7.00
CA LYS A 471 -2.81 27.58 -5.62
C LYS A 471 -1.63 26.61 -5.53
N LEU A 472 -0.84 26.76 -4.49
CA LEU A 472 0.23 25.86 -4.08
C LEU A 472 -0.05 25.43 -2.65
N LYS A 473 0.19 24.17 -2.30
CA LYS A 473 0.02 23.65 -0.96
C LYS A 473 1.37 23.32 -0.34
N VAL A 474 1.69 23.96 0.78
CA VAL A 474 2.91 23.68 1.51
C VAL A 474 2.61 22.68 2.62
N ALA A 475 3.29 21.54 2.60
CA ALA A 475 3.09 20.46 3.54
C ALA A 475 3.47 20.90 4.96
N LYS A 476 2.66 20.52 5.95
CA LYS A 476 2.92 20.77 7.38
C LYS A 476 4.31 20.24 7.77
N ASN A 477 5.05 21.02 8.56
CA ASN A 477 6.45 20.74 8.87
C ASN A 477 6.78 20.84 10.38
N LYS A 478 5.79 20.98 11.24
CA LYS A 478 5.96 20.91 12.70
C LYS A 478 6.49 19.54 13.11
N ASN A 479 5.97 18.45 12.53
CA ASN A 479 6.51 17.12 12.69
C ASN A 479 7.61 16.91 11.66
N ARG A 480 8.80 16.62 12.15
CA ARG A 480 9.99 16.27 11.39
C ARG A 480 10.43 14.90 11.82
N TYR A 481 11.13 14.20 10.96
CA TYR A 481 11.46 12.80 11.17
C TYR A 481 12.95 12.56 10.98
N LYS A 482 13.46 11.54 11.65
CA LYS A 482 14.86 11.13 11.61
C LYS A 482 14.97 9.67 11.22
N ALA A 483 15.80 9.37 10.24
CA ALA A 483 16.17 8.01 9.89
C ALA A 483 17.63 7.76 10.27
N LYS A 484 17.89 6.84 11.18
CA LYS A 484 19.24 6.43 11.56
C LYS A 484 19.77 5.41 10.55
N ILE A 485 20.92 5.65 9.98
CA ILE A 485 21.54 4.85 8.93
C ILE A 485 22.99 4.56 9.31
N VAL A 486 23.41 3.32 9.15
CA VAL A 486 24.82 2.94 9.29
C VAL A 486 25.32 2.29 8.01
N PHE A 487 26.42 2.81 7.48
CA PHE A 487 27.12 2.22 6.35
C PHE A 487 28.14 1.20 6.85
N ILE A 488 28.17 0.03 6.21
CA ILE A 488 29.02 -1.09 6.59
C ILE A 488 29.84 -1.51 5.39
N GLN A 489 31.15 -1.26 5.48
CA GLN A 489 32.12 -1.72 4.52
C GLN A 489 32.38 -3.20 4.75
N VAL A 490 31.93 -4.07 3.86
CA VAL A 490 32.21 -5.49 3.92
C VAL A 490 33.51 -5.79 3.18
N TRP A 491 34.45 -6.42 3.86
CA TRP A 491 35.69 -6.91 3.25
C TRP A 491 35.49 -8.36 2.85
N THR A 492 35.65 -8.68 1.59
CA THR A 492 35.43 -10.02 1.03
C THR A 492 36.68 -10.58 0.35
N ASN A 493 36.74 -11.89 0.20
CA ASN A 493 37.67 -12.60 -0.66
C ASN A 493 36.99 -13.88 -1.16
N ILE A 494 36.37 -13.78 -2.32
CA ILE A 494 35.64 -14.89 -2.95
C ILE A 494 36.48 -15.65 -3.99
N GLY A 495 37.80 -15.37 -4.05
CA GLY A 495 38.73 -15.92 -5.02
C GLY A 495 39.34 -14.86 -5.95
N ASN A 496 38.91 -13.59 -5.81
CA ASN A 496 39.40 -12.43 -6.61
C ASN A 496 40.40 -11.57 -5.83
N GLY A 497 41.04 -12.09 -4.78
CA GLY A 497 41.78 -11.30 -3.81
C GLY A 497 40.91 -10.56 -2.82
N ASP A 498 41.52 -9.78 -1.92
CA ASP A 498 40.80 -9.00 -0.91
C ASP A 498 40.16 -7.77 -1.53
N LYS A 499 38.86 -7.62 -1.35
CA LYS A 499 38.06 -6.48 -1.81
C LYS A 499 37.35 -5.80 -0.65
N LYS A 500 37.21 -4.48 -0.73
CA LYS A 500 36.54 -3.67 0.29
C LYS A 500 35.35 -2.95 -0.32
N GLY A 501 34.19 -3.02 0.34
CA GLY A 501 33.02 -2.23 -0.03
C GLY A 501 33.32 -0.72 0.00
N GLN A 502 32.60 0.07 -0.77
CA GLN A 502 32.89 1.52 -0.96
C GLN A 502 31.65 2.36 -0.59
N PRO A 503 31.48 2.71 0.70
CA PRO A 503 30.31 3.47 1.15
C PRO A 503 30.41 4.98 0.96
N SER A 504 31.58 5.54 0.68
CA SER A 504 31.79 6.98 0.62
C SER A 504 31.02 7.66 -0.52
N GLY A 505 30.50 8.87 -0.25
CA GLY A 505 29.77 9.70 -1.22
C GLY A 505 28.30 9.38 -1.37
N ARG A 506 27.75 8.38 -0.63
CA ARG A 506 26.36 7.92 -0.78
C ARG A 506 25.38 8.71 0.09
N GLU A 507 25.87 9.45 1.09
CA GLU A 507 25.04 10.24 2.01
C GLU A 507 24.30 11.38 1.30
N GLY A 508 24.92 11.96 0.27
CA GLY A 508 24.37 13.07 -0.49
C GLY A 508 23.04 12.74 -1.19
N GLU A 509 22.97 11.57 -1.78
CA GLU A 509 21.76 11.12 -2.47
C GLU A 509 20.64 10.76 -1.48
N LEU A 510 20.94 10.08 -0.38
CA LEU A 510 19.97 9.82 0.67
C LEU A 510 19.40 11.12 1.25
N LYS A 511 20.24 12.12 1.52
CA LYS A 511 19.81 13.46 1.95
C LYS A 511 18.90 14.12 0.93
N LYS A 512 19.24 14.03 -0.36
CA LYS A 512 18.47 14.62 -1.46
C LYS A 512 17.00 14.16 -1.43
N TYR A 513 16.76 12.85 -1.34
CA TYR A 513 15.41 12.32 -1.43
C TYR A 513 14.66 12.31 -0.10
N MET A 514 15.33 11.96 1.01
CA MET A 514 14.70 11.92 2.32
C MET A 514 14.24 13.31 2.78
N ASN A 515 15.02 14.34 2.50
CA ASN A 515 14.66 15.71 2.85
C ASN A 515 13.42 16.22 2.11
N GLN A 516 13.10 15.68 0.93
CA GLN A 516 11.85 15.97 0.25
C GLN A 516 10.63 15.52 1.09
N ALA A 517 10.78 14.46 1.86
CA ALA A 517 9.76 13.93 2.76
C ALA A 517 9.84 14.50 4.19
N LEU A 518 10.64 15.53 4.47
CA LEU A 518 10.94 16.05 5.82
C LEU A 518 11.51 14.96 6.75
N VAL A 519 12.24 14.00 6.19
CA VAL A 519 13.00 12.99 6.90
C VAL A 519 14.48 13.35 6.83
N ASN A 520 15.08 13.59 7.99
CA ASN A 520 16.51 13.93 8.10
C ASN A 520 17.34 12.64 8.30
N PRO A 521 18.14 12.19 7.33
CA PRO A 521 18.99 11.03 7.53
C PRO A 521 20.14 11.36 8.49
N HIS A 522 20.27 10.53 9.51
CA HIS A 522 21.37 10.61 10.48
C HIS A 522 22.32 9.45 10.27
N PHE A 523 23.53 9.74 9.83
CA PHE A 523 24.53 8.73 9.54
C PHE A 523 25.39 8.45 10.78
N GLU A 524 25.38 7.19 11.20
CA GLU A 524 26.31 6.67 12.20
C GLU A 524 27.71 6.54 11.58
N LYS A 525 28.73 6.42 12.41
CA LYS A 525 30.10 6.17 11.93
C LYS A 525 30.13 4.90 11.08
N THR A 526 30.75 5.00 9.91
CA THR A 526 30.93 3.84 9.02
C THR A 526 31.67 2.71 9.74
N LEU A 527 31.15 1.49 9.62
CA LEU A 527 31.69 0.29 10.22
C LEU A 527 32.43 -0.55 9.18
N THR A 528 33.30 -1.44 9.67
CA THR A 528 33.98 -2.45 8.85
C THR A 528 33.62 -3.84 9.34
N LEU A 529 33.20 -4.70 8.43
CA LEU A 529 32.90 -6.11 8.69
C LEU A 529 33.80 -6.99 7.84
N LYS A 530 34.76 -7.69 8.50
CA LYS A 530 35.78 -8.49 7.79
C LYS A 530 35.28 -9.91 7.54
N MET A 531 34.98 -10.22 6.28
CA MET A 531 34.58 -11.53 5.74
C MET A 531 35.64 -12.11 4.79
N ASN A 532 36.84 -11.52 4.72
CA ASN A 532 37.90 -11.90 3.79
C ASN A 532 38.88 -12.95 4.34
N THR A 533 38.77 -13.30 5.62
CA THR A 533 39.67 -14.25 6.28
C THR A 533 38.95 -15.13 7.27
N ASP A 534 39.47 -16.34 7.50
CA ASP A 534 38.99 -17.29 8.53
C ASP A 534 39.87 -17.22 9.80
N ILE A 535 40.82 -16.33 9.84
CA ILE A 535 41.75 -16.15 10.98
C ILE A 535 41.69 -14.68 11.42
N ASP A 536 41.49 -14.45 12.68
CA ASP A 536 41.66 -13.10 13.26
C ASP A 536 43.15 -12.71 13.23
N ILE A 537 43.46 -11.60 12.56
CA ILE A 537 44.84 -11.18 12.36
C ILE A 537 45.50 -10.78 13.69
N THR A 538 44.74 -10.26 14.63
CA THR A 538 45.21 -9.78 15.93
C THR A 538 45.33 -10.90 16.93
N THR A 539 44.28 -11.70 17.11
CA THR A 539 44.20 -12.74 18.14
C THR A 539 44.67 -14.13 17.66
N LYS A 540 44.92 -14.27 16.34
CA LYS A 540 45.24 -15.55 15.65
C LYS A 540 44.20 -16.66 15.83
N GLN A 541 43.03 -16.35 16.33
CA GLN A 541 41.91 -17.31 16.48
C GLN A 541 41.25 -17.61 15.14
N ARG A 542 40.87 -18.87 14.92
CA ARG A 542 40.07 -19.30 13.77
C ARG A 542 38.58 -19.02 14.02
N HIS A 543 37.89 -18.47 13.01
CA HIS A 543 36.47 -18.10 13.09
C HIS A 543 35.62 -18.45 11.85
N ASN A 544 36.18 -19.08 10.83
CA ASN A 544 35.54 -19.53 9.57
C ASN A 544 34.60 -18.53 8.87
N ARG A 545 34.77 -17.20 9.07
CA ARG A 545 33.89 -16.17 8.50
C ARG A 545 33.94 -16.12 6.98
N LYS A 546 35.13 -16.18 6.38
CA LYS A 546 35.33 -16.22 4.93
C LYS A 546 34.64 -17.45 4.32
N THR A 547 34.92 -18.63 4.85
CA THR A 547 34.37 -19.89 4.36
C THR A 547 32.85 -19.88 4.43
N ARG A 548 32.27 -19.43 5.54
CA ARG A 548 30.80 -19.33 5.70
C ARG A 548 30.21 -18.27 4.78
N PHE A 549 30.82 -17.09 4.67
CA PHE A 549 30.37 -16.05 3.74
C PHE A 549 30.32 -16.58 2.31
N ASN A 550 31.40 -17.19 1.82
CA ASN A 550 31.47 -17.70 0.47
C ASN A 550 30.44 -18.79 0.17
N SER A 551 30.21 -19.68 1.14
CA SER A 551 29.17 -20.73 1.04
C SER A 551 27.76 -20.12 0.96
N ILE A 552 27.42 -19.19 1.85
CA ILE A 552 26.08 -18.56 1.91
C ILE A 552 25.85 -17.65 0.70
N ALA A 553 26.86 -16.88 0.33
CA ALA A 553 26.78 -15.97 -0.82
C ALA A 553 26.70 -16.70 -2.17
N GLY A 554 27.03 -18.00 -2.22
CA GLY A 554 26.98 -18.81 -3.44
C GLY A 554 27.96 -18.32 -4.48
N VAL A 555 29.28 -18.44 -4.19
CA VAL A 555 30.34 -18.04 -5.11
C VAL A 555 30.29 -18.88 -6.40
N MET A 556 30.28 -18.20 -7.53
CA MET A 556 30.20 -18.81 -8.87
C MET A 556 31.24 -18.24 -9.82
N ASN A 557 31.46 -18.90 -10.95
CA ASN A 557 32.22 -18.35 -12.05
C ASN A 557 31.48 -17.18 -12.71
N ASN A 558 32.22 -16.27 -13.30
CA ASN A 558 31.65 -15.16 -14.07
C ASN A 558 30.78 -15.72 -15.23
N PRO A 559 29.47 -15.44 -15.29
CA PRO A 559 28.60 -15.95 -16.35
C PRO A 559 28.92 -15.39 -17.74
N ASN A 560 29.64 -14.26 -17.81
CA ASN A 560 30.01 -13.59 -19.06
C ASN A 560 31.40 -14.04 -19.57
N GLY A 561 32.00 -15.06 -18.94
CA GLY A 561 33.38 -15.48 -19.23
C GLY A 561 34.42 -14.62 -18.49
N GLY A 562 35.57 -15.17 -18.22
CA GLY A 562 36.63 -14.53 -17.45
C GLY A 562 36.98 -15.26 -16.17
N SER A 563 38.11 -14.89 -15.55
CA SER A 563 38.65 -15.56 -14.35
C SER A 563 38.00 -15.11 -13.03
N ASP A 564 37.25 -14.02 -13.05
CA ASP A 564 36.61 -13.43 -11.85
C ASP A 564 35.51 -14.34 -11.29
N LYS A 565 35.39 -14.37 -9.96
CA LYS A 565 34.27 -14.99 -9.25
C LYS A 565 33.19 -13.96 -8.92
N TRP A 566 31.94 -14.42 -8.94
CA TRP A 566 30.76 -13.61 -8.67
C TRP A 566 29.93 -14.21 -7.52
N ILE A 567 28.98 -13.44 -6.97
CA ILE A 567 28.05 -13.87 -5.92
C ILE A 567 26.68 -14.15 -6.56
N ARG A 568 26.12 -15.35 -6.33
CA ARG A 568 24.79 -15.74 -6.86
C ARG A 568 23.65 -15.42 -5.88
N ASN A 569 23.82 -15.77 -4.59
CA ASN A 569 22.71 -15.82 -3.60
C ASN A 569 22.46 -14.46 -2.94
N ALA A 570 22.40 -13.38 -3.72
CA ALA A 570 22.16 -12.04 -3.19
C ALA A 570 20.78 -11.86 -2.53
N THR A 571 19.78 -12.60 -3.00
CA THR A 571 18.38 -12.49 -2.54
C THR A 571 18.04 -13.40 -1.36
N SER A 572 18.97 -14.27 -0.90
CA SER A 572 18.70 -15.22 0.16
C SER A 572 18.62 -14.57 1.54
N ASP A 573 17.62 -14.92 2.34
CA ASP A 573 17.50 -14.53 3.75
C ASP A 573 18.73 -14.92 4.56
N SER A 574 19.41 -15.98 4.15
CA SER A 574 20.61 -16.48 4.80
C SER A 574 21.75 -15.48 4.79
N LEU A 575 21.95 -14.73 3.69
CA LEU A 575 23.03 -13.72 3.61
C LEU A 575 22.72 -12.52 4.52
N TYR A 576 21.48 -12.02 4.50
CA TYR A 576 21.04 -10.95 5.41
C TYR A 576 21.22 -11.35 6.88
N THR A 577 20.73 -12.54 7.22
CA THR A 577 20.80 -13.07 8.58
C THR A 577 22.27 -13.24 9.03
N PHE A 578 23.10 -13.81 8.19
CA PHE A 578 24.50 -14.01 8.48
C PHE A 578 25.24 -12.70 8.73
N LEU A 579 25.10 -11.70 7.85
CA LEU A 579 25.76 -10.41 8.03
C LEU A 579 25.28 -9.68 9.30
N ASN A 580 23.97 -9.73 9.59
CA ASN A 580 23.43 -9.15 10.82
C ASN A 580 23.93 -9.88 12.07
N GLN A 581 24.07 -11.22 12.05
CA GLN A 581 24.66 -11.98 13.15
C GLN A 581 26.11 -11.62 13.40
N GLU A 582 26.91 -11.49 12.34
CA GLU A 582 28.32 -11.09 12.46
C GLU A 582 28.47 -9.64 12.96
N LEU A 583 27.57 -8.75 12.54
CA LEU A 583 27.49 -7.38 13.07
C LEU A 583 27.12 -7.38 14.56
N TYR A 584 26.13 -8.19 14.94
CA TYR A 584 25.71 -8.34 16.33
C TYR A 584 26.84 -8.88 17.24
N LYS A 585 27.62 -9.87 16.78
CA LYS A 585 28.77 -10.40 17.52
C LYS A 585 29.82 -9.34 17.83
N GLN A 586 29.97 -8.34 16.94
CA GLN A 586 30.98 -7.27 17.10
C GLN A 586 30.47 -6.07 17.91
N PHE A 587 29.19 -5.73 17.81
CA PHE A 587 28.63 -4.46 18.29
C PHE A 587 27.37 -4.62 19.18
N GLY A 588 26.98 -5.87 19.49
CA GLY A 588 25.77 -6.15 20.25
C GLY A 588 24.51 -5.58 19.59
N ASN A 589 23.53 -5.19 20.40
CA ASN A 589 22.23 -4.66 19.95
C ASN A 589 22.28 -3.20 19.41
N LYS A 590 23.45 -2.54 19.40
CA LYS A 590 23.57 -1.12 19.09
C LYS A 590 22.88 -0.71 17.77
N TYR A 591 22.95 -1.56 16.75
CA TYR A 591 22.44 -1.25 15.42
C TYR A 591 21.15 -2.02 15.07
N GLN A 592 20.46 -2.61 16.06
CA GLN A 592 19.26 -3.42 15.83
C GLN A 592 18.14 -2.63 15.14
N HIS A 593 17.95 -1.37 15.54
CA HIS A 593 16.88 -0.50 15.02
C HIS A 593 17.34 0.50 13.96
N VAL A 594 18.59 0.40 13.49
CA VAL A 594 19.21 1.29 12.50
C VAL A 594 19.11 0.66 11.10
N TYR A 595 18.91 1.45 10.06
CA TYR A 595 19.03 1.00 8.67
C TYR A 595 20.47 0.67 8.36
N LYS A 596 20.76 -0.60 8.05
CA LYS A 596 22.10 -1.13 7.80
C LYS A 596 22.32 -1.31 6.31
N VAL A 597 23.25 -0.58 5.74
CA VAL A 597 23.62 -0.68 4.32
C VAL A 597 24.98 -1.36 4.22
N TYR A 598 25.00 -2.58 3.75
CA TYR A 598 26.20 -3.40 3.54
C TYR A 598 26.71 -3.19 2.12
N PHE A 599 27.91 -2.66 1.98
CA PHE A 599 28.58 -2.48 0.70
C PHE A 599 29.51 -3.66 0.44
N ILE A 600 29.23 -4.42 -0.62
CA ILE A 600 29.97 -5.63 -1.02
C ILE A 600 30.59 -5.38 -2.40
N ASN A 601 31.92 -5.26 -2.47
CA ASN A 601 32.63 -4.95 -3.71
C ASN A 601 32.84 -6.20 -4.59
N GLU A 602 31.79 -6.96 -4.76
CA GLU A 602 31.74 -8.14 -5.65
C GLU A 602 30.57 -7.97 -6.62
N ASN A 603 30.67 -8.59 -7.79
CA ASN A 603 29.60 -8.56 -8.79
C ASN A 603 28.52 -9.60 -8.46
N ASN A 604 27.28 -9.25 -8.79
CA ASN A 604 26.15 -10.15 -8.88
C ASN A 604 25.59 -10.10 -10.31
N PRO A 605 25.19 -11.24 -10.92
CA PRO A 605 24.72 -11.25 -12.31
C PRO A 605 23.36 -10.57 -12.50
N ASP A 606 22.50 -10.58 -11.49
CA ASP A 606 21.10 -10.27 -11.63
C ASP A 606 20.71 -8.90 -11.00
N ILE A 607 21.46 -8.43 -10.00
CA ILE A 607 21.08 -7.24 -9.22
C ILE A 607 22.27 -6.36 -8.84
N SER A 608 22.02 -5.06 -8.80
CA SER A 608 22.98 -4.04 -8.34
C SER A 608 22.86 -3.78 -6.84
N GLY A 609 21.71 -3.95 -6.28
CA GLY A 609 21.41 -3.84 -4.86
C GLY A 609 20.14 -4.59 -4.51
N ILE A 610 19.84 -4.72 -3.24
CA ILE A 610 18.57 -5.24 -2.75
C ILE A 610 18.21 -4.66 -1.38
N GLY A 611 17.11 -3.96 -1.35
CA GLY A 611 16.33 -3.62 -0.16
C GLY A 611 15.03 -4.41 -0.19
N ARG A 612 14.50 -4.78 0.97
CA ARG A 612 13.23 -5.50 1.01
C ARG A 612 12.08 -4.55 1.27
N THR A 613 11.15 -4.52 0.32
CA THR A 613 9.85 -3.88 0.52
C THR A 613 9.07 -4.73 1.52
N MET A 614 8.65 -4.11 2.60
CA MET A 614 8.32 -4.89 3.78
C MET A 614 6.83 -5.07 3.95
N LYS A 615 6.39 -6.31 3.84
CA LYS A 615 5.33 -6.83 4.70
C LYS A 615 5.83 -6.99 6.16
N ASP A 616 7.10 -7.26 6.37
CA ASP A 616 7.71 -7.44 7.69
C ASP A 616 8.45 -6.17 8.15
N LYS A 617 7.99 -5.59 9.26
CA LYS A 617 8.46 -4.31 9.81
C LYS A 617 9.88 -4.33 10.40
N THR A 618 10.54 -5.47 10.44
CA THR A 618 11.74 -5.71 11.25
C THR A 618 13.07 -5.70 10.49
N VAL A 619 13.08 -5.87 9.16
CA VAL A 619 14.34 -6.00 8.40
C VAL A 619 14.82 -4.66 7.87
N LYS A 620 15.61 -3.93 8.64
CA LYS A 620 16.30 -2.71 8.23
C LYS A 620 17.68 -3.05 7.68
N THR A 621 17.75 -3.88 6.63
CA THR A 621 19.00 -4.41 6.08
C THR A 621 19.01 -4.31 4.57
N ILE A 622 20.02 -3.68 4.03
CA ILE A 622 20.20 -3.40 2.62
C ILE A 622 21.56 -3.94 2.18
N LEU A 623 21.62 -4.65 1.05
CA LEU A 623 22.87 -5.06 0.42
C LEU A 623 23.07 -4.26 -0.87
N VAL A 624 24.27 -3.80 -1.11
CA VAL A 624 24.65 -3.09 -2.34
C VAL A 624 25.92 -3.73 -2.89
N PHE A 625 25.84 -4.21 -4.13
CA PHE A 625 26.92 -4.87 -4.84
C PHE A 625 27.72 -3.87 -5.68
N LYS A 626 28.85 -4.30 -6.25
CA LYS A 626 29.78 -3.44 -6.98
C LYS A 626 29.09 -2.62 -8.07
N SER A 627 28.20 -3.21 -8.86
CA SER A 627 27.45 -2.52 -9.92
C SER A 627 26.49 -1.46 -9.38
N GLY A 628 26.03 -1.60 -8.13
CA GLY A 628 25.10 -0.68 -7.46
C GLY A 628 25.78 0.40 -6.62
N PHE A 629 27.05 0.64 -6.77
CA PHE A 629 27.75 1.71 -6.05
C PHE A 629 27.43 3.11 -6.58
N ALA A 630 26.55 3.21 -7.57
CA ALA A 630 25.94 4.47 -7.96
C ALA A 630 25.03 5.03 -6.86
N ASP A 631 24.98 6.35 -6.72
CA ASP A 631 24.25 7.01 -5.64
C ASP A 631 22.75 6.71 -5.65
N SER A 632 22.11 6.67 -6.83
CA SER A 632 20.68 6.35 -7.00
C SER A 632 20.31 4.97 -6.45
N THR A 633 21.13 3.95 -6.71
CA THR A 633 20.89 2.58 -6.22
C THR A 633 20.83 2.51 -4.70
N VAL A 634 21.76 3.18 -4.00
CA VAL A 634 21.75 3.17 -2.53
C VAL A 634 20.48 3.77 -1.95
N ALA A 635 20.02 4.88 -2.49
CA ALA A 635 18.77 5.52 -2.03
C ALA A 635 17.54 4.67 -2.40
N HIS A 636 17.50 4.11 -3.60
CA HIS A 636 16.45 3.22 -4.08
C HIS A 636 16.26 2.03 -3.13
N GLU A 637 17.33 1.31 -2.79
CA GLU A 637 17.27 0.12 -1.95
C GLU A 637 16.93 0.43 -0.48
N VAL A 638 17.42 1.57 0.03
CA VAL A 638 17.01 2.03 1.37
C VAL A 638 15.51 2.32 1.40
N PHE A 639 14.94 2.88 0.35
CA PHE A 639 13.52 3.18 0.29
C PHE A 639 12.64 1.94 0.16
N HIS A 640 13.11 0.87 -0.48
CA HIS A 640 12.47 -0.43 -0.37
C HIS A 640 12.40 -0.89 1.09
N SER A 641 13.49 -0.82 1.83
CA SER A 641 13.50 -1.14 3.26
C SER A 641 12.62 -0.20 4.11
N MET A 642 12.33 1.01 3.62
CA MET A 642 11.36 1.93 4.21
C MET A 642 9.93 1.73 3.72
N GLY A 643 9.66 0.69 2.94
CA GLY A 643 8.32 0.28 2.53
C GLY A 643 7.81 0.88 1.23
N LEU A 644 8.67 1.45 0.39
CA LEU A 644 8.29 1.89 -0.94
C LEU A 644 8.43 0.74 -1.96
N TYR A 645 7.40 0.53 -2.74
CA TYR A 645 7.43 -0.31 -3.94
C TYR A 645 7.97 0.48 -5.13
N HIS A 646 8.38 -0.20 -6.20
CA HIS A 646 8.68 0.49 -7.44
C HIS A 646 7.48 1.31 -7.92
N SER A 647 7.73 2.40 -8.63
CA SER A 647 6.66 3.22 -9.22
C SER A 647 5.82 2.47 -10.25
N PHE A 648 6.34 1.35 -10.78
CA PHE A 648 5.69 0.49 -11.76
C PHE A 648 5.12 -0.81 -11.16
N ASP A 649 5.23 -1.07 -9.86
CA ASP A 649 4.64 -2.24 -9.21
C ASP A 649 3.13 -2.05 -9.00
N ASN A 650 2.36 -3.13 -9.22
CA ASN A 650 0.92 -3.14 -8.96
C ASN A 650 0.56 -2.95 -7.48
N ASP A 651 1.49 -3.28 -6.57
CA ASP A 651 1.36 -3.10 -5.12
C ASP A 651 1.69 -1.66 -4.67
N SER A 652 2.22 -0.82 -5.57
CA SER A 652 2.40 0.61 -5.31
C SER A 652 1.04 1.32 -5.19
N ASN A 653 1.00 2.46 -4.48
CA ASN A 653 -0.20 3.30 -4.39
C ASN A 653 -0.76 3.67 -5.77
N PHE A 654 0.15 3.91 -6.72
CA PHE A 654 -0.15 4.18 -8.12
C PHE A 654 0.90 3.48 -8.98
N THR A 655 0.45 2.89 -10.10
CA THR A 655 1.32 2.14 -11.01
C THR A 655 1.53 2.93 -12.28
N PHE A 656 2.78 3.15 -12.65
CA PHE A 656 3.21 3.84 -13.86
C PHE A 656 3.89 2.87 -14.82
N GLU A 657 3.97 3.25 -16.07
CA GLU A 657 4.78 2.53 -17.06
C GLU A 657 6.26 2.62 -16.68
N ILE A 658 6.93 1.47 -16.63
CA ILE A 658 8.36 1.36 -16.28
C ILE A 658 9.22 2.25 -17.19
N ASN A 659 10.26 2.85 -16.63
CA ASN A 659 11.20 3.74 -17.33
C ASN A 659 10.55 5.02 -17.91
N LYS A 660 9.48 5.52 -17.29
CA LYS A 660 8.78 6.72 -17.78
C LYS A 660 8.71 7.87 -16.79
N THR A 661 9.10 7.68 -15.54
CA THR A 661 9.00 8.70 -14.50
C THR A 661 10.36 9.15 -13.98
N GLU A 662 10.44 10.34 -13.42
CA GLU A 662 11.63 10.85 -12.72
C GLU A 662 11.65 10.46 -11.23
N ASN A 663 10.85 9.49 -10.82
CA ASN A 663 10.77 9.02 -9.44
C ASN A 663 11.96 8.13 -9.09
N ILE A 664 12.48 8.26 -7.86
CA ILE A 664 13.62 7.44 -7.39
C ILE A 664 13.29 5.93 -7.38
N MET A 665 12.00 5.56 -7.32
CA MET A 665 11.55 4.17 -7.33
C MET A 665 11.23 3.65 -8.75
N ASP A 666 11.68 4.35 -9.80
CA ASP A 666 11.67 3.88 -11.20
C ASP A 666 13.09 3.45 -11.61
N TYR A 667 13.20 2.73 -12.71
CA TYR A 667 14.47 2.38 -13.36
C TYR A 667 14.83 3.32 -14.52
N SER A 668 14.26 4.52 -14.52
CA SER A 668 14.36 5.51 -15.61
C SER A 668 15.77 6.04 -15.84
N ASP A 669 16.64 6.01 -14.85
CA ASP A 669 18.06 6.35 -14.98
C ASP A 669 18.80 5.41 -15.96
N LEU A 670 18.37 4.16 -16.08
CA LEU A 670 18.91 3.19 -17.04
C LEU A 670 18.61 3.59 -18.50
N VAL A 671 17.60 4.41 -18.75
CA VAL A 671 17.21 4.91 -20.08
C VAL A 671 17.46 6.42 -20.25
N GLY A 672 18.25 7.02 -19.36
CA GLY A 672 18.69 8.41 -19.45
C GLY A 672 17.63 9.45 -18.98
N ILE A 673 16.64 9.04 -18.21
CA ILE A 673 15.73 9.93 -17.47
C ILE A 673 16.27 10.04 -16.05
N PRO A 674 16.76 11.20 -15.58
CA PRO A 674 17.32 11.32 -14.25
C PRO A 674 16.26 11.14 -13.18
N VAL A 675 16.49 10.28 -12.22
CA VAL A 675 15.63 10.15 -11.04
C VAL A 675 15.96 11.30 -10.07
N ILE A 676 14.96 12.13 -9.78
CA ILE A 676 15.12 13.36 -9.01
C ILE A 676 14.08 13.55 -7.91
N SER A 677 12.95 12.83 -7.96
CA SER A 677 11.81 13.10 -7.08
C SER A 677 11.37 11.91 -6.26
N THR A 678 10.73 12.23 -5.15
CA THR A 678 9.78 11.38 -4.44
C THR A 678 8.40 12.01 -4.54
N TYR A 679 7.36 11.18 -4.57
CA TYR A 679 6.00 11.66 -4.64
C TYR A 679 5.42 11.97 -3.26
N HIS A 680 4.51 12.89 -3.18
CA HIS A 680 3.91 13.35 -1.93
C HIS A 680 3.25 12.21 -1.11
N TRP A 681 2.67 11.21 -1.73
CA TRP A 681 2.14 10.03 -1.01
C TRP A 681 3.26 9.14 -0.47
N GLN A 682 4.42 9.05 -1.14
CA GLN A 682 5.59 8.35 -0.66
C GLN A 682 6.18 9.03 0.59
N TRP A 683 6.05 10.36 0.73
CA TRP A 683 6.53 11.08 1.92
C TRP A 683 5.90 10.55 3.19
N LYS A 684 4.58 10.23 3.18
CA LYS A 684 3.89 9.65 4.35
C LYS A 684 4.46 8.28 4.73
N THR A 685 4.78 7.44 3.75
CA THR A 685 5.39 6.13 4.00
C THR A 685 6.78 6.29 4.61
N LEU A 686 7.64 7.15 4.04
CA LEU A 686 8.98 7.42 4.57
C LEU A 686 8.92 7.98 6.00
N GLN A 687 8.00 8.90 6.28
CA GLN A 687 7.78 9.48 7.61
C GLN A 687 7.34 8.41 8.62
N SER A 688 6.43 7.50 8.23
CA SER A 688 5.92 6.44 9.12
C SER A 688 6.98 5.41 9.50
N ARG A 689 8.06 5.29 8.71
CA ARG A 689 9.19 4.38 8.94
C ARG A 689 10.41 5.06 9.57
N SER A 690 10.24 6.29 10.00
CA SER A 690 11.28 7.12 10.62
C SER A 690 10.87 7.49 12.04
N GLU A 691 11.87 7.80 12.89
CA GLU A 691 11.64 8.31 14.24
C GLU A 691 11.18 9.76 14.15
N LYS A 692 10.20 10.16 14.96
CA LYS A 692 9.80 11.57 15.07
C LYS A 692 10.87 12.33 15.87
N GLU A 693 11.32 13.48 15.35
CA GLU A 693 12.28 14.37 16.04
C GLU A 693 11.62 15.23 17.11
#